data_e98bb353149f811e4e883476b81ca19b
#
_entry.id   e98bb353149f811e4e883476b81ca19b
#
_cell.length_a   1.000
_cell.length_b   1.000
_cell.length_c   1.000
_cell.angle_alpha   90.00
_cell.angle_beta   90.00
_cell.angle_gamma   90.00
#
_symmetry.space_group_name_H-M   'P 1'
#
loop_
_entity.id
_entity.type
_entity.pdbx_description
1 polymer ?
#
loop_
_entity_poly.entity_id
_entity_poly.type
_entity_poly.pdbx_seq_one_letter_code
_entity_poly.pdbx_strand_id
1 'polypeptide(L)'
;MKYMDIYSDMKKPTLFWALGIENESYLMLNKLQLSASFSKLKPKRERYSVDYYKNFKPEPLNIALNKLRASSNLTYPVYINSLTFQKTDKNLQHKTLYDTQSTPNPIFTESIHDVLMRECPFYKSVYDKSVVFDGDSIEFITQQFQNTTVSACIDEFIQLKRRFRKEVFPFFEKWNIGKVMFPDHNYGLVTFLTTNKSNLLICNNGTIHINLTLPTLLQDGVIIDKNRFAKEHLTLMEYIQVVEPLLVACYGTPDVFSTVDPAYSIGSLRISMSRYISLQTYNTAIPVNGKLLLMDKPTDPAFWYNQLHDTPYLPNTQIGYDLNFNKFKNHGIELRFFEWFPEEHLDDVMNFIVLLAQHSLTRGATTIEKSRYNGLIKNCVQKGFTYLIPVDECNVILGDLGLSSVLHAHTAHALLSSISDQLYDLYHVSDLIQKMSPHMTRPSIVNYNRTAFELLHRDVFGKPELVIRSELSPFESRTPIIPDDIQALLPLYTVKVEASATRCYSDIAYQKVGAIIVDAGYWKTTTHSYVVGLKEIEYAATPTQTLLHFAHCYKNQEGSKEALALLNGCTFIDYEYMVDRDQKRVISFCAQSGKIGCYLALMAYHLRQNNLRVLPKFKENQYQSILSAMIPLPRVLLIGYGTAGKRAKEILDQFQIQSTIWTSTTVPDRSVILDHDILIHAIRLPDDPSIKIEPFLTPSDLSAKHKLSIICDITCDMGNPRNTLPLYSEYTTKSKPVRRIENSIDLIAINNLPSLEPLISSQQFSSILRNYLPELRYMKYTHEVNPLATSLYQSAQHLQRFI
;
A
#
# COMPACT_ATOMS: atom_id res chain seq x y z
N MET A 1 5.31 39.47 22.22
CA MET A 1 6.76 39.49 22.44
C MET A 1 7.45 40.33 21.39
N LYS A 2 8.40 41.21 21.77
CA LYS A 2 9.27 41.83 20.78
C LYS A 2 10.19 40.69 20.24
N TYR A 3 10.06 40.34 18.99
CA TYR A 3 11.07 39.59 18.29
C TYR A 3 12.39 40.31 18.51
N MET A 4 13.46 39.61 18.95
CA MET A 4 14.78 40.20 18.99
C MET A 4 15.06 40.71 17.59
N ASP A 5 15.27 42.01 17.49
CA ASP A 5 15.54 42.62 16.20
C ASP A 5 17.00 42.35 15.87
N ILE A 6 17.29 41.16 15.34
CA ILE A 6 18.65 40.79 14.90
C ILE A 6 19.14 41.68 13.78
N TYR A 7 18.27 42.50 13.21
CA TYR A 7 18.63 43.44 12.14
C TYR A 7 19.13 44.77 12.68
N SER A 8 18.95 45.04 13.99
CA SER A 8 19.31 46.31 14.58
C SER A 8 20.80 46.62 14.51
N ASP A 9 21.66 45.62 14.35
CA ASP A 9 23.12 45.80 14.28
C ASP A 9 23.67 45.80 12.85
N MET A 10 22.85 45.68 11.82
CA MET A 10 23.27 45.62 10.42
C MET A 10 23.42 47.03 9.80
N LYS A 11 24.25 47.90 10.40
CA LYS A 11 24.48 49.26 9.89
C LYS A 11 25.14 49.33 8.50
N LYS A 12 25.77 48.23 8.07
CA LYS A 12 26.36 48.10 6.73
C LYS A 12 25.57 47.08 5.93
N PRO A 13 25.56 47.18 4.58
CA PRO A 13 24.97 46.17 3.75
C PRO A 13 25.51 44.78 4.10
N THR A 14 24.62 43.89 4.53
CA THR A 14 24.98 42.54 4.96
C THR A 14 24.17 41.52 4.16
N LEU A 15 24.84 40.49 3.67
CA LEU A 15 24.18 39.39 2.98
C LEU A 15 23.50 38.50 4.00
N PHE A 16 22.21 38.35 3.85
CA PHE A 16 21.36 37.55 4.70
C PHE A 16 20.70 36.42 3.92
N TRP A 17 20.60 35.25 4.50
CA TRP A 17 19.79 34.14 4.08
C TRP A 17 19.33 33.35 5.31
N ALA A 18 18.21 32.63 5.21
CA ALA A 18 17.69 31.90 6.38
C ALA A 18 16.82 30.73 6.03
N LEU A 19 16.77 29.79 6.95
CA LEU A 19 15.92 28.61 6.95
C LEU A 19 15.16 28.52 8.27
N GLY A 20 13.94 28.03 8.22
CA GLY A 20 13.12 27.82 9.40
C GLY A 20 12.12 26.69 9.22
N ILE A 21 11.71 26.09 10.35
CA ILE A 21 10.69 25.05 10.42
C ILE A 21 9.62 25.50 11.40
N GLU A 22 8.35 25.36 11.01
CA GLU A 22 7.19 25.33 11.91
C GLU A 22 6.58 23.94 11.86
N ASN A 23 6.22 23.38 12.98
CA ASN A 23 5.54 22.11 13.04
C ASN A 23 4.40 22.12 14.06
N GLU A 24 3.19 22.00 13.57
CA GLU A 24 2.03 21.79 14.40
C GLU A 24 2.02 20.34 14.91
N SER A 25 1.96 20.16 16.21
CA SER A 25 2.05 18.86 16.85
C SER A 25 0.89 18.66 17.82
N TYR A 26 0.44 17.42 17.90
CA TYR A 26 -0.53 16.99 18.90
C TYR A 26 0.18 16.26 20.03
N LEU A 27 -0.46 16.23 21.19
CA LEU A 27 -0.04 15.41 22.32
C LEU A 27 -1.02 14.26 22.50
N MET A 28 -0.50 13.09 22.72
CA MET A 28 -1.26 11.86 22.88
C MET A 28 -1.25 11.41 24.34
N LEU A 29 -2.43 11.09 24.90
CA LEU A 29 -2.56 10.47 26.22
C LEU A 29 -2.50 8.94 26.13
N ASN A 30 -1.95 8.32 27.17
CA ASN A 30 -1.92 6.87 27.26
C ASN A 30 -3.35 6.29 27.30
N LYS A 31 -3.58 5.25 26.50
CA LYS A 31 -4.87 4.61 26.23
C LYS A 31 -5.67 4.15 27.47
N LEU A 32 -5.01 3.84 28.56
CA LEU A 32 -5.63 3.21 29.72
C LEU A 32 -6.61 4.11 30.53
N GLN A 33 -6.52 5.43 30.40
CA GLN A 33 -7.38 6.36 31.13
C GLN A 33 -8.64 6.81 30.37
N LEU A 34 -8.78 6.41 29.13
CA LEU A 34 -9.78 6.98 28.22
C LEU A 34 -11.04 6.15 28.06
N SER A 35 -11.01 4.86 28.42
CA SER A 35 -12.15 3.97 28.27
C SER A 35 -13.42 4.38 29.05
N ALA A 36 -13.26 5.10 30.13
CA ALA A 36 -14.40 5.54 30.96
C ALA A 36 -15.08 6.82 30.44
N SER A 37 -14.40 7.66 29.71
CA SER A 37 -14.91 8.98 29.28
C SER A 37 -15.61 8.95 27.92
N PHE A 38 -15.21 8.03 27.04
CA PHE A 38 -15.76 7.92 25.68
C PHE A 38 -17.17 7.32 25.60
N SER A 39 -17.57 6.53 26.60
CA SER A 39 -18.91 5.91 26.65
C SER A 39 -20.07 6.92 26.73
N LYS A 40 -19.75 8.19 26.97
CA LYS A 40 -20.77 9.27 27.12
C LYS A 40 -20.97 10.09 25.84
N LEU A 41 -20.17 9.89 24.80
CA LEU A 41 -20.33 10.60 23.54
C LEU A 41 -21.47 9.96 22.74
N LYS A 42 -22.65 10.59 22.79
CA LYS A 42 -23.73 10.23 21.88
C LYS A 42 -23.39 10.77 20.48
N PRO A 43 -23.21 9.90 19.48
CA PRO A 43 -22.97 10.36 18.12
C PRO A 43 -24.19 11.13 17.62
N LYS A 44 -24.00 12.37 17.18
CA LYS A 44 -25.00 13.05 16.35
C LYS A 44 -24.98 12.40 14.96
N ARG A 45 -26.15 12.08 14.42
CA ARG A 45 -26.28 11.63 13.02
C ARG A 45 -25.98 12.81 12.12
N GLU A 46 -25.02 12.63 11.25
CA GLU A 46 -24.50 13.72 10.48
C GLU A 46 -24.34 13.32 9.03
N ARG A 47 -24.76 14.19 8.15
CA ARG A 47 -24.59 14.04 6.72
C ARG A 47 -23.25 14.68 6.36
N TYR A 48 -22.43 13.91 5.66
CA TYR A 48 -21.17 14.40 5.14
C TYR A 48 -21.32 14.59 3.65
N SER A 49 -21.02 15.77 3.21
CA SER A 49 -20.91 16.09 1.81
C SER A 49 -19.56 16.75 1.62
N VAL A 50 -18.58 15.96 1.19
CA VAL A 50 -17.36 16.52 0.66
C VAL A 50 -17.40 16.27 -0.83
N ASP A 51 -17.84 17.24 -1.57
CA ASP A 51 -17.91 17.18 -3.02
C ASP A 51 -16.61 17.68 -3.67
N TYR A 52 -15.49 17.35 -3.04
CA TYR A 52 -14.20 17.67 -3.62
C TYR A 52 -13.98 16.92 -4.90
N TYR A 53 -14.26 15.63 -4.85
CA TYR A 53 -14.36 14.80 -6.02
C TYR A 53 -15.84 14.66 -6.36
N LYS A 54 -16.25 15.08 -7.54
CA LYS A 54 -17.65 14.99 -7.99
C LYS A 54 -18.34 13.64 -7.79
N ASN A 55 -17.55 12.61 -7.50
CA ASN A 55 -17.99 11.23 -7.33
C ASN A 55 -17.84 10.72 -5.90
N PHE A 56 -17.53 11.56 -4.94
CA PHE A 56 -17.39 11.12 -3.55
C PHE A 56 -18.76 10.65 -3.02
N LYS A 57 -18.79 9.41 -2.51
CA LYS A 57 -20.00 8.82 -1.95
C LYS A 57 -20.01 8.99 -0.43
N PRO A 58 -21.01 9.66 0.15
CA PRO A 58 -21.12 9.81 1.61
C PRO A 58 -21.28 8.49 2.36
N GLU A 59 -21.83 7.47 1.70
CA GLU A 59 -22.13 6.16 2.29
C GLU A 59 -20.88 5.46 2.85
N PRO A 60 -19.78 5.32 2.10
CA PRO A 60 -18.56 4.74 2.62
C PRO A 60 -17.98 5.50 3.82
N LEU A 61 -18.04 6.81 3.79
CA LEU A 61 -17.62 7.63 4.93
C LEU A 61 -18.50 7.37 6.15
N ASN A 62 -19.81 7.26 5.98
CA ASN A 62 -20.74 6.92 7.05
C ASN A 62 -20.47 5.53 7.64
N ILE A 63 -20.11 4.55 6.79
CA ILE A 63 -19.73 3.21 7.24
C ILE A 63 -18.46 3.28 8.09
N ALA A 64 -17.45 4.00 7.62
CA ALA A 64 -16.21 4.20 8.35
C ALA A 64 -16.47 4.89 9.71
N LEU A 65 -17.26 5.95 9.73
CA LEU A 65 -17.66 6.66 10.93
C LEU A 65 -18.44 5.79 11.91
N ASN A 66 -19.37 4.96 11.41
CA ASN A 66 -20.14 4.06 12.27
C ASN A 66 -19.25 2.99 12.90
N LYS A 67 -18.24 2.49 12.17
CA LYS A 67 -17.21 1.61 12.74
C LYS A 67 -16.43 2.32 13.84
N LEU A 68 -16.00 3.55 13.60
CA LEU A 68 -15.32 4.37 14.57
C LEU A 68 -16.16 4.56 15.84
N ARG A 69 -17.46 4.78 15.69
CA ARG A 69 -18.41 4.99 16.78
C ARG A 69 -18.77 3.72 17.52
N ALA A 70 -18.85 2.60 16.83
CA ALA A 70 -19.25 1.31 17.41
C ALA A 70 -18.11 0.62 18.16
N SER A 71 -16.86 0.99 17.90
CA SER A 71 -15.73 0.44 18.64
C SER A 71 -15.66 1.10 20.02
N SER A 72 -16.28 0.46 21.03
CA SER A 72 -16.14 0.83 22.45
C SER A 72 -14.68 0.78 22.94
N ASN A 73 -13.83 0.06 22.22
CA ASN A 73 -12.39 0.03 22.38
C ASN A 73 -11.75 0.88 21.29
N LEU A 74 -11.89 2.20 21.40
CA LEU A 74 -11.15 3.11 20.55
C LEU A 74 -9.67 2.80 20.68
N THR A 75 -9.11 2.28 19.61
CA THR A 75 -7.68 2.06 19.49
C THR A 75 -6.94 3.35 19.15
N TYR A 76 -7.69 4.48 19.06
CA TYR A 76 -7.08 5.77 18.80
C TYR A 76 -6.42 6.33 20.01
N PRO A 77 -5.29 6.95 19.78
CA PRO A 77 -4.78 7.89 20.75
C PRO A 77 -5.78 9.06 20.89
N VAL A 78 -6.02 9.51 22.09
CA VAL A 78 -6.68 10.79 22.34
C VAL A 78 -5.61 11.83 22.43
N TYR A 79 -5.78 12.88 21.66
CA TYR A 79 -4.87 14.00 21.63
C TYR A 79 -5.32 15.07 22.62
N ILE A 80 -4.37 15.71 23.23
CA ILE A 80 -4.58 16.91 24.00
C ILE A 80 -4.44 18.07 23.02
N ASN A 81 -5.50 18.79 22.79
CA ASN A 81 -5.47 19.97 21.94
C ASN A 81 -5.12 21.23 22.73
N SER A 82 -4.93 22.34 22.03
CA SER A 82 -4.60 23.61 22.64
C SER A 82 -5.66 24.10 23.63
N LEU A 83 -6.93 23.76 23.45
CA LEU A 83 -8.01 24.11 24.37
C LEU A 83 -7.83 23.47 25.73
N THR A 84 -7.16 22.34 25.83
CA THR A 84 -6.80 21.72 27.11
C THR A 84 -5.75 22.55 27.86
N PHE A 85 -4.94 23.30 27.12
CA PHE A 85 -3.89 24.16 27.67
C PHE A 85 -4.39 25.55 28.05
N GLN A 86 -5.37 26.09 27.31
CA GLN A 86 -5.87 27.44 27.49
C GLN A 86 -7.29 27.46 28.11
N LYS A 87 -7.68 28.52 28.72
CA LYS A 87 -9.10 28.81 29.01
C LYS A 87 -9.82 28.90 27.68
N THR A 88 -10.91 28.17 27.53
CA THR A 88 -11.72 28.14 26.33
C THR A 88 -12.08 29.53 25.85
N ASP A 89 -11.52 29.98 24.77
CA ASP A 89 -12.05 31.09 24.04
C ASP A 89 -13.37 30.63 23.38
N LYS A 90 -14.44 31.36 23.66
CA LYS A 90 -15.78 31.05 23.13
C LYS A 90 -15.87 31.05 21.61
N ASN A 91 -14.87 31.57 20.93
CA ASN A 91 -14.79 31.66 19.49
C ASN A 91 -14.15 30.44 18.82
N LEU A 92 -13.50 29.55 19.56
CA LEU A 92 -12.98 28.31 19.02
C LEU A 92 -14.09 27.26 18.97
N GLN A 93 -14.95 27.36 17.95
CA GLN A 93 -16.08 26.45 17.75
C GLN A 93 -15.69 25.16 17.02
N HIS A 94 -14.43 24.79 17.02
CA HIS A 94 -14.00 23.51 16.49
C HIS A 94 -14.37 22.41 17.47
N LYS A 95 -15.42 21.68 17.17
CA LYS A 95 -15.76 20.49 17.95
C LYS A 95 -14.99 19.31 17.42
N THR A 96 -13.82 19.09 17.99
CA THR A 96 -13.10 17.84 17.84
C THR A 96 -13.81 16.74 18.64
N LEU A 97 -13.52 15.49 18.37
CA LEU A 97 -13.91 14.38 19.26
C LEU A 97 -13.42 14.62 20.71
N TYR A 98 -12.50 15.52 20.90
CA TYR A 98 -11.86 15.91 22.16
C TYR A 98 -12.47 17.15 22.78
N ASP A 99 -13.14 17.98 22.02
CA ASP A 99 -13.72 19.22 22.54
C ASP A 99 -14.78 18.96 23.59
N THR A 100 -15.44 17.82 23.51
CA THR A 100 -16.34 17.35 24.54
C THR A 100 -15.63 16.88 25.81
N GLN A 101 -14.32 16.67 25.74
CA GLN A 101 -13.45 16.25 26.84
C GLN A 101 -12.50 17.34 27.30
N SER A 102 -12.35 18.38 26.48
CA SER A 102 -11.59 19.57 26.84
C SER A 102 -12.30 20.49 27.81
N THR A 103 -13.41 20.02 28.42
CA THR A 103 -13.83 20.59 29.67
C THR A 103 -12.61 20.65 30.59
N PRO A 104 -12.28 21.81 31.13
CA PRO A 104 -11.17 21.98 32.04
C PRO A 104 -11.17 20.82 33.02
N ASN A 105 -10.02 20.15 33.15
CA ASN A 105 -9.89 19.10 34.14
C ASN A 105 -10.46 19.69 35.44
N PRO A 106 -11.54 19.13 36.04
CA PRO A 106 -12.18 19.73 37.18
C PRO A 106 -11.25 19.90 38.40
N ILE A 107 -10.07 19.30 38.34
CA ILE A 107 -9.01 19.47 39.33
C ILE A 107 -8.32 20.82 39.18
N PHE A 108 -8.40 21.48 38.02
CA PHE A 108 -7.74 22.76 37.76
C PHE A 108 -8.76 23.90 37.67
N THR A 109 -8.61 24.88 38.52
CA THR A 109 -9.32 26.17 38.46
C THR A 109 -8.73 27.11 37.42
N GLU A 110 -7.54 26.80 36.92
CA GLU A 110 -6.79 27.51 35.89
C GLU A 110 -6.38 26.53 34.73
N SER A 111 -5.98 27.09 33.60
CA SER A 111 -5.55 26.28 32.46
C SER A 111 -4.19 25.61 32.71
N ILE A 112 -3.92 24.51 32.00
CA ILE A 112 -2.60 23.88 32.03
C ILE A 112 -1.51 24.88 31.62
N HIS A 113 -1.82 25.75 30.65
CA HIS A 113 -0.95 26.85 30.26
C HIS A 113 -0.53 27.74 31.42
N ASP A 114 -1.52 28.22 32.23
CA ASP A 114 -1.24 29.11 33.34
C ASP A 114 -0.37 28.42 34.39
N VAL A 115 -0.61 27.14 34.65
CA VAL A 115 0.19 26.36 35.61
C VAL A 115 1.61 26.16 35.07
N LEU A 116 1.76 25.82 33.79
CA LEU A 116 3.08 25.66 33.18
C LEU A 116 3.86 26.98 33.13
N MET A 117 3.20 28.10 32.85
CA MET A 117 3.81 29.43 32.89
C MET A 117 4.33 29.79 34.28
N ARG A 118 3.67 29.31 35.31
CA ARG A 118 4.08 29.53 36.71
C ARG A 118 5.17 28.56 37.18
N GLU A 119 5.00 27.27 36.89
CA GLU A 119 5.78 26.18 37.49
C GLU A 119 6.90 25.63 36.60
N CYS A 120 6.87 25.84 35.28
CA CYS A 120 7.85 25.31 34.36
C CYS A 120 8.73 26.42 33.75
N PRO A 121 9.95 26.66 34.26
CA PRO A 121 10.83 27.73 33.76
C PRO A 121 11.15 27.55 32.27
N PHE A 122 11.33 26.31 31.80
CA PHE A 122 11.57 26.04 30.39
C PHE A 122 10.38 26.48 29.54
N TYR A 123 9.17 26.03 29.87
CA TYR A 123 7.97 26.40 29.13
C TYR A 123 7.79 27.93 29.08
N LYS A 124 7.94 28.60 30.21
CA LYS A 124 7.89 30.06 30.30
C LYS A 124 8.93 30.74 29.40
N SER A 125 10.11 30.16 29.26
CA SER A 125 11.20 30.74 28.45
C SER A 125 10.98 30.58 26.94
N VAL A 126 10.26 29.54 26.48
CA VAL A 126 10.05 29.22 25.06
C VAL A 126 8.67 29.62 24.54
N TYR A 127 7.69 29.76 25.42
CA TYR A 127 6.34 30.15 25.03
C TYR A 127 6.34 31.52 24.36
N ASP A 128 5.53 31.68 23.32
CA ASP A 128 5.46 32.86 22.45
C ASP A 128 6.76 33.18 21.68
N LYS A 129 7.71 32.24 21.68
CA LYS A 129 8.96 32.36 20.89
C LYS A 129 9.10 31.18 19.93
N SER A 130 9.22 30.02 20.52
CA SER A 130 9.47 28.76 19.82
C SER A 130 8.37 27.72 20.07
N VAL A 131 7.44 28.02 20.95
CA VAL A 131 6.25 27.21 21.23
C VAL A 131 5.06 28.14 21.32
N VAL A 132 4.10 27.95 20.45
CA VAL A 132 2.84 28.70 20.41
C VAL A 132 1.66 27.76 20.25
N PHE A 133 0.45 28.27 20.36
CA PHE A 133 -0.76 27.54 20.03
C PHE A 133 -1.29 28.02 18.68
N ASP A 134 -1.52 27.08 17.77
CA ASP A 134 -2.27 27.35 16.56
C ASP A 134 -3.48 26.42 16.49
N GLY A 135 -4.66 27.03 16.62
CA GLY A 135 -5.92 26.30 16.68
C GLY A 135 -5.96 25.29 17.83
N ASP A 136 -5.97 24.00 17.48
CA ASP A 136 -6.00 22.88 18.41
C ASP A 136 -4.67 22.09 18.47
N SER A 137 -3.61 22.63 17.92
CA SER A 137 -2.26 22.07 17.93
C SER A 137 -1.27 22.92 18.74
N ILE A 138 -0.16 22.32 19.11
CA ILE A 138 1.01 23.01 19.64
C ILE A 138 1.98 23.17 18.49
N GLU A 139 2.30 24.39 18.18
CA GLU A 139 3.25 24.71 17.12
C GLU A 139 4.65 24.91 17.70
N PHE A 140 5.61 24.16 17.15
CA PHE A 140 7.04 24.30 17.42
C PHE A 140 7.68 25.08 16.29
N ILE A 141 8.37 26.17 16.63
CA ILE A 141 8.93 27.11 15.68
C ILE A 141 10.44 27.20 15.94
N THR A 142 11.27 26.99 14.94
CA THR A 142 12.69 27.30 15.06
C THR A 142 12.87 28.79 15.24
N GLN A 143 13.88 29.16 16.02
CA GLN A 143 14.00 30.52 16.51
C GLN A 143 14.08 31.52 15.37
N GLN A 144 13.01 32.25 15.17
CA GLN A 144 12.91 33.39 14.26
C GLN A 144 13.22 33.06 12.78
N PHE A 145 13.20 31.78 12.36
CA PHE A 145 13.51 31.36 10.99
C PHE A 145 14.88 31.82 10.48
N GLN A 146 15.89 31.80 11.33
CA GLN A 146 17.19 32.46 11.07
C GLN A 146 18.36 31.50 11.10
N ASN A 147 18.09 30.21 11.02
CA ASN A 147 19.15 29.25 10.81
C ASN A 147 19.73 29.43 9.39
N THR A 148 21.04 29.49 9.32
CA THR A 148 21.74 29.70 8.05
C THR A 148 22.05 28.38 7.33
N THR A 149 21.87 27.23 8.01
CA THR A 149 22.10 25.91 7.42
C THR A 149 20.96 24.97 7.73
N VAL A 150 20.75 24.00 6.82
CA VAL A 150 19.73 22.95 6.97
C VAL A 150 19.95 22.19 8.27
N SER A 151 21.16 21.72 8.53
CA SER A 151 21.47 20.95 9.74
C SER A 151 21.19 21.72 11.03
N ALA A 152 21.60 23.01 11.10
CA ALA A 152 21.35 23.84 12.28
C ALA A 152 19.84 24.04 12.52
N CYS A 153 19.05 24.19 11.46
CA CYS A 153 17.61 24.36 11.54
C CYS A 153 16.94 23.07 12.08
N ILE A 154 17.31 21.94 11.55
CA ILE A 154 16.78 20.63 11.97
C ILE A 154 17.19 20.29 13.40
N ASP A 155 18.45 20.53 13.75
CA ASP A 155 18.97 20.27 15.10
C ASP A 155 18.24 21.11 16.14
N GLU A 156 18.03 22.41 15.87
CA GLU A 156 17.26 23.27 16.76
C GLU A 156 15.83 22.74 16.96
N PHE A 157 15.16 22.39 15.86
CA PHE A 157 13.80 21.87 15.90
C PHE A 157 13.70 20.56 16.73
N ILE A 158 14.58 19.60 16.45
CA ILE A 158 14.60 18.33 17.18
C ILE A 158 14.92 18.53 18.66
N GLN A 159 15.87 19.40 18.96
CA GLN A 159 16.24 19.70 20.34
C GLN A 159 15.12 20.41 21.11
N LEU A 160 14.43 21.34 20.47
CA LEU A 160 13.28 22.01 21.05
C LEU A 160 12.19 20.99 21.46
N LYS A 161 11.82 20.07 20.57
CA LYS A 161 10.83 19.03 20.86
C LYS A 161 11.31 18.05 21.94
N ARG A 162 12.59 17.66 21.92
CA ARG A 162 13.19 16.81 22.98
C ARG A 162 13.15 17.47 24.34
N ARG A 163 13.51 18.76 24.39
CA ARG A 163 13.47 19.52 25.64
C ARG A 163 12.04 19.71 26.12
N PHE A 164 11.10 20.03 25.24
CA PHE A 164 9.69 20.14 25.58
C PHE A 164 9.18 18.82 26.22
N ARG A 165 9.49 17.68 25.59
CA ARG A 165 9.13 16.36 26.17
C ARG A 165 9.76 16.15 27.55
N LYS A 166 11.04 16.47 27.71
CA LYS A 166 11.77 16.28 28.96
C LYS A 166 11.24 17.17 30.08
N GLU A 167 10.99 18.42 29.79
CA GLU A 167 10.67 19.44 30.81
C GLU A 167 9.16 19.61 31.08
N VAL A 168 8.30 19.34 30.08
CA VAL A 168 6.87 19.59 30.20
C VAL A 168 6.07 18.32 30.49
N PHE A 169 6.39 17.20 29.85
CA PHE A 169 5.61 15.98 30.01
C PHE A 169 5.51 15.47 31.47
N PRO A 170 6.53 15.56 32.30
CA PRO A 170 6.43 15.14 33.70
C PRO A 170 5.36 15.87 34.50
N PHE A 171 4.98 17.08 34.12
CA PHE A 171 3.89 17.80 34.80
C PHE A 171 2.54 17.12 34.63
N PHE A 172 2.28 16.50 33.50
CA PHE A 172 1.04 15.78 33.25
C PHE A 172 0.88 14.56 34.17
N GLU A 173 1.96 13.87 34.46
CA GLU A 173 1.97 12.76 35.41
C GLU A 173 1.84 13.29 36.83
N LYS A 174 2.56 14.34 37.20
CA LYS A 174 2.49 15.01 38.49
C LYS A 174 1.07 15.50 38.80
N TRP A 175 0.36 15.99 37.79
CA TRP A 175 -1.00 16.46 37.91
C TRP A 175 -2.05 15.38 37.72
N ASN A 176 -1.67 14.15 37.68
CA ASN A 176 -2.55 13.00 37.50
C ASN A 176 -3.44 13.03 36.24
N ILE A 177 -2.98 13.73 35.20
CA ILE A 177 -3.63 13.78 33.89
C ILE A 177 -3.37 12.50 33.10
N GLY A 178 -2.14 11.96 33.21
CA GLY A 178 -1.69 10.73 32.57
C GLY A 178 -0.35 10.88 31.88
N LYS A 179 0.12 9.77 31.32
CA LYS A 179 1.35 9.76 30.54
C LYS A 179 1.11 10.33 29.16
N VAL A 180 1.81 11.42 28.84
CA VAL A 180 1.71 12.12 27.58
C VAL A 180 2.89 11.75 26.68
N MET A 181 2.67 11.68 25.38
CA MET A 181 3.69 11.44 24.38
C MET A 181 3.36 12.17 23.08
N PHE A 182 4.35 12.41 22.25
CA PHE A 182 4.10 12.70 20.83
C PHE A 182 3.64 11.42 20.13
N PRO A 183 2.65 11.49 19.25
CA PRO A 183 2.24 10.34 18.47
C PRO A 183 3.33 9.94 17.48
N ASP A 184 3.41 8.64 17.18
CA ASP A 184 4.34 8.12 16.18
C ASP A 184 4.08 8.70 14.78
N HIS A 185 2.86 9.09 14.54
CA HIS A 185 2.39 9.81 13.37
C HIS A 185 1.52 10.97 13.86
N ASN A 186 1.82 12.14 13.40
CA ASN A 186 1.15 13.35 13.88
C ASN A 186 -0.15 13.65 13.11
N TYR A 187 -0.88 12.61 12.73
CA TYR A 187 -2.23 12.85 12.26
C TYR A 187 -3.07 13.26 13.44
N GLY A 188 -3.57 14.43 13.31
CA GLY A 188 -4.67 14.79 14.16
C GLY A 188 -5.77 13.78 13.89
N LEU A 189 -6.39 13.38 14.93
CA LEU A 189 -7.58 12.62 14.82
C LEU A 189 -8.63 13.37 14.06
N VAL A 190 -9.48 12.58 13.60
CA VAL A 190 -10.78 12.88 13.11
C VAL A 190 -11.42 13.97 13.91
N THR A 191 -11.38 15.15 13.40
CA THR A 191 -12.03 16.32 13.96
C THR A 191 -13.40 16.44 13.33
N PHE A 192 -14.45 16.51 14.17
CA PHE A 192 -15.75 16.93 13.71
C PHE A 192 -15.77 18.43 13.60
N LEU A 193 -15.66 18.96 12.41
CA LEU A 193 -16.05 20.33 12.19
C LEU A 193 -17.58 20.38 12.16
N THR A 194 -18.18 20.95 13.19
CA THR A 194 -19.56 21.37 13.13
C THR A 194 -19.62 22.61 12.27
N THR A 195 -20.03 22.42 11.06
CA THR A 195 -20.51 23.50 10.22
C THR A 195 -22.03 23.46 10.24
N ASN A 196 -22.68 24.56 9.93
CA ASN A 196 -24.14 24.60 9.90
C ASN A 196 -24.72 23.69 8.81
N LYS A 197 -24.00 23.42 7.74
CA LYS A 197 -24.45 22.59 6.59
C LYS A 197 -24.21 21.11 6.78
N SER A 198 -23.11 20.77 7.37
CA SER A 198 -22.74 19.37 7.53
C SER A 198 -21.67 19.25 8.59
N ASN A 199 -21.77 18.21 9.36
CA ASN A 199 -20.70 17.84 10.26
C ASN A 199 -19.69 17.02 9.49
N LEU A 200 -18.53 17.59 9.29
CA LEU A 200 -17.46 16.99 8.53
C LEU A 200 -16.50 16.26 9.44
N LEU A 201 -16.18 15.06 9.02
CA LEU A 201 -15.07 14.35 9.59
C LEU A 201 -13.81 14.80 8.86
N ILE A 202 -12.96 15.52 9.55
CA ILE A 202 -11.64 15.90 9.01
C ILE A 202 -10.58 15.19 9.82
N CYS A 203 -9.71 14.48 9.15
CA CYS A 203 -8.44 14.12 9.74
C CYS A 203 -7.57 15.35 9.74
N ASN A 204 -7.46 15.98 10.89
CA ASN A 204 -6.50 17.04 11.06
C ASN A 204 -5.12 16.40 11.27
N ASN A 205 -4.12 16.83 10.54
CA ASN A 205 -2.74 16.40 10.74
C ASN A 205 -1.90 17.62 11.12
N GLY A 206 -0.87 17.38 11.91
CA GLY A 206 0.09 18.44 12.19
C GLY A 206 0.91 18.73 10.94
N THR A 207 0.87 19.94 10.49
CA THR A 207 1.59 20.39 9.30
C THR A 207 3.04 20.68 9.58
N ILE A 208 3.85 20.65 8.53
CA ILE A 208 5.23 21.13 8.54
C ILE A 208 5.30 22.30 7.56
N HIS A 209 5.68 23.46 8.07
CA HIS A 209 5.95 24.60 7.22
C HIS A 209 7.46 24.82 7.12
N ILE A 210 7.95 25.12 5.93
CA ILE A 210 9.35 25.40 5.68
C ILE A 210 9.47 26.84 5.26
N ASN A 211 10.27 27.60 5.99
CA ASN A 211 10.55 28.99 5.70
C ASN A 211 11.93 29.11 5.03
N LEU A 212 12.02 29.90 3.98
CA LEU A 212 13.23 30.11 3.22
C LEU A 212 13.38 31.57 2.81
N THR A 213 14.54 32.14 3.12
CA THR A 213 14.98 33.43 2.59
C THR A 213 16.20 33.22 1.69
N LEU A 214 16.07 33.58 0.42
CA LEU A 214 17.18 33.58 -0.53
C LEU A 214 18.24 34.64 -0.15
N PRO A 215 19.49 34.51 -0.61
CA PRO A 215 20.52 35.50 -0.34
C PRO A 215 20.07 36.91 -0.70
N THR A 216 19.91 37.73 0.32
CA THR A 216 19.30 39.06 0.25
C THR A 216 20.20 40.07 0.97
N LEU A 217 20.45 41.23 0.38
CA LEU A 217 21.20 42.32 1.03
C LEU A 217 20.25 43.13 1.91
N LEU A 218 20.56 43.14 3.20
CA LEU A 218 19.88 43.95 4.22
C LEU A 218 20.78 45.07 4.74
N GLN A 219 20.17 46.21 5.05
CA GLN A 219 20.78 47.27 5.82
C GLN A 219 19.79 47.81 6.84
N ASP A 220 20.18 47.88 8.09
CA ASP A 220 19.31 48.25 9.22
C ASP A 220 17.99 47.42 9.25
N GLY A 221 18.07 46.13 8.91
CA GLY A 221 16.92 45.22 8.83
C GLY A 221 15.99 45.46 7.64
N VAL A 222 16.40 46.30 6.70
CA VAL A 222 15.57 46.61 5.51
C VAL A 222 16.24 46.05 4.26
N ILE A 223 15.40 45.48 3.39
CA ILE A 223 15.85 44.97 2.08
C ILE A 223 16.29 46.16 1.22
N ILE A 224 17.54 46.15 0.77
CA ILE A 224 18.13 47.23 -0.06
C ILE A 224 17.49 47.21 -1.45
N ASP A 225 17.42 46.00 -2.09
CA ASP A 225 16.83 45.85 -3.41
C ASP A 225 15.55 45.02 -3.33
N LYS A 226 14.46 45.71 -3.09
CA LYS A 226 13.12 45.07 -3.00
C LYS A 226 12.66 44.43 -4.30
N ASN A 227 13.07 44.98 -5.44
CA ASN A 227 12.65 44.45 -6.73
C ASN A 227 13.37 43.13 -7.03
N ARG A 228 14.66 43.08 -6.78
CA ARG A 228 15.43 41.84 -6.90
C ARG A 228 14.94 40.79 -5.95
N PHE A 229 14.73 41.12 -4.68
CA PHE A 229 14.16 40.22 -3.67
C PHE A 229 12.84 39.64 -4.12
N ALA A 230 11.88 40.49 -4.53
CA ALA A 230 10.58 40.02 -4.99
C ALA A 230 10.72 39.10 -6.22
N LYS A 231 11.53 39.54 -7.21
CA LYS A 231 11.73 38.76 -8.43
C LYS A 231 12.30 37.36 -8.15
N GLU A 232 13.37 37.27 -7.37
CA GLU A 232 14.04 36.00 -7.09
C GLU A 232 13.15 35.03 -6.29
N HIS A 233 12.47 35.57 -5.25
CA HIS A 233 11.56 34.72 -4.45
C HIS A 233 10.31 34.28 -5.22
N LEU A 234 9.75 35.15 -6.07
CA LEU A 234 8.63 34.77 -6.94
C LEU A 234 9.05 33.71 -7.96
N THR A 235 10.24 33.86 -8.53
CA THR A 235 10.79 32.84 -9.43
C THR A 235 10.90 31.49 -8.71
N LEU A 236 11.46 31.48 -7.50
CA LEU A 236 11.52 30.25 -6.70
C LEU A 236 10.13 29.66 -6.45
N MET A 237 9.14 30.50 -6.14
CA MET A 237 7.78 30.04 -5.93
C MET A 237 7.20 29.37 -7.19
N GLU A 238 7.51 29.85 -8.38
CA GLU A 238 7.10 29.21 -9.64
C GLU A 238 7.71 27.81 -9.78
N TYR A 239 9.01 27.68 -9.52
CA TYR A 239 9.67 26.37 -9.53
C TYR A 239 9.11 25.41 -8.49
N ILE A 240 8.83 25.90 -7.28
CA ILE A 240 8.20 25.11 -6.23
C ILE A 240 6.82 24.61 -6.69
N GLN A 241 6.03 25.45 -7.34
CA GLN A 241 4.69 25.05 -7.81
C GLN A 241 4.72 23.95 -8.88
N VAL A 242 5.79 23.86 -9.65
CA VAL A 242 5.97 22.76 -10.62
C VAL A 242 6.14 21.43 -9.89
N VAL A 243 6.88 21.39 -8.80
CA VAL A 243 7.20 20.15 -8.06
C VAL A 243 6.24 19.88 -6.90
N GLU A 244 5.47 20.87 -6.47
CA GLU A 244 4.56 20.75 -5.33
C GLU A 244 3.58 19.57 -5.44
N PRO A 245 2.92 19.30 -6.59
CA PRO A 245 2.07 18.12 -6.72
C PRO A 245 2.80 16.82 -6.46
N LEU A 246 4.06 16.72 -6.88
CA LEU A 246 4.91 15.54 -6.66
C LEU A 246 5.32 15.42 -5.19
N LEU A 247 5.67 16.54 -4.55
CA LEU A 247 5.99 16.60 -3.13
C LEU A 247 4.78 16.19 -2.28
N VAL A 248 3.60 16.68 -2.61
CA VAL A 248 2.36 16.28 -1.91
C VAL A 248 2.06 14.80 -2.14
N ALA A 249 2.26 14.27 -3.34
CA ALA A 249 2.06 12.85 -3.62
C ALA A 249 3.02 11.95 -2.83
N CYS A 250 4.25 12.40 -2.58
CA CYS A 250 5.27 11.62 -1.87
C CYS A 250 5.21 11.81 -0.35
N TYR A 251 4.98 13.03 0.12
CA TYR A 251 5.04 13.42 1.53
C TYR A 251 3.71 13.88 2.11
N GLY A 252 2.63 13.84 1.35
CA GLY A 252 1.29 14.16 1.85
C GLY A 252 0.72 13.04 2.72
N THR A 253 -0.21 13.38 3.61
CA THR A 253 -0.94 12.39 4.40
C THR A 253 -1.98 11.71 3.52
N PRO A 254 -1.95 10.37 3.39
CA PRO A 254 -2.91 9.66 2.55
C PRO A 254 -4.33 9.75 3.10
N ASP A 255 -5.29 9.88 2.20
CA ASP A 255 -6.71 9.86 2.54
C ASP A 255 -7.18 8.41 2.73
N VAL A 256 -7.21 7.96 3.96
CA VAL A 256 -7.64 6.59 4.30
C VAL A 256 -9.11 6.33 4.02
N PHE A 257 -9.93 7.38 3.93
CA PHE A 257 -11.35 7.22 3.63
C PHE A 257 -11.59 6.95 2.15
N SER A 258 -10.67 7.31 1.29
CA SER A 258 -10.74 7.00 -0.14
C SER A 258 -10.76 5.50 -0.42
N THR A 259 -10.23 4.69 0.49
CA THR A 259 -10.22 3.23 0.34
C THR A 259 -11.57 2.58 0.61
N VAL A 260 -12.49 3.29 1.22
CA VAL A 260 -13.86 2.82 1.44
C VAL A 260 -14.69 2.92 0.17
N ASP A 261 -14.31 3.80 -0.75
CA ASP A 261 -14.89 3.89 -2.10
C ASP A 261 -13.87 3.42 -3.14
N PRO A 262 -14.16 2.36 -3.90
CA PRO A 262 -13.27 1.84 -4.94
C PRO A 262 -12.94 2.84 -6.06
N ALA A 263 -13.70 3.91 -6.20
CA ALA A 263 -13.47 4.93 -7.20
C ALA A 263 -12.28 5.85 -6.87
N TYR A 264 -11.82 5.84 -5.62
CA TYR A 264 -10.72 6.68 -5.16
C TYR A 264 -9.50 5.85 -4.79
N SER A 265 -8.35 6.40 -5.06
CA SER A 265 -7.07 5.85 -4.65
C SER A 265 -6.51 6.59 -3.43
N ILE A 266 -5.31 6.22 -3.02
CA ILE A 266 -4.63 6.80 -1.88
C ILE A 266 -4.14 8.21 -2.24
N GLY A 267 -5.00 9.20 -2.08
CA GLY A 267 -4.66 10.59 -2.31
C GLY A 267 -4.22 11.34 -1.07
N SER A 268 -3.97 12.64 -1.22
CA SER A 268 -3.66 13.50 -0.10
C SER A 268 -4.92 13.99 0.60
N LEU A 269 -4.96 13.77 1.92
CA LEU A 269 -6.08 14.18 2.76
C LEU A 269 -6.21 15.70 2.84
N ARG A 270 -5.09 16.41 2.92
CA ARG A 270 -5.06 17.87 3.01
C ARG A 270 -5.78 18.54 1.84
N ILE A 271 -5.45 18.09 0.65
CA ILE A 271 -6.00 18.66 -0.56
C ILE A 271 -7.42 18.19 -0.79
N SER A 272 -7.77 16.98 -0.34
CA SER A 272 -9.14 16.46 -0.51
C SER A 272 -10.16 17.10 0.41
N MET A 273 -9.75 17.49 1.61
CA MET A 273 -10.67 17.89 2.67
C MET A 273 -10.41 19.28 3.28
N SER A 274 -9.29 19.91 3.00
CA SER A 274 -8.93 21.20 3.55
C SER A 274 -9.54 22.37 2.79
N ARG A 275 -9.86 23.42 3.50
CA ARG A 275 -10.21 24.70 2.89
C ARG A 275 -9.03 25.37 2.17
N TYR A 276 -7.82 24.98 2.49
CA TYR A 276 -6.59 25.40 1.81
C TYR A 276 -6.34 24.56 0.57
N ILE A 277 -7.38 24.33 -0.16
CA ILE A 277 -7.38 23.50 -1.32
C ILE A 277 -6.67 24.18 -2.43
N SER A 278 -5.62 24.47 -2.46
CA SER A 278 -4.99 24.84 -3.69
C SER A 278 -3.61 25.23 -3.41
N LEU A 279 -2.81 24.71 -4.14
CA LEU A 279 -1.56 25.22 -4.52
C LEU A 279 -1.76 26.68 -4.90
N GLN A 280 -1.85 27.54 -3.91
CA GLN A 280 -2.01 28.97 -4.13
C GLN A 280 -0.79 29.68 -3.64
N THR A 281 -0.03 30.18 -4.57
CA THR A 281 0.95 31.21 -4.27
C THR A 281 0.20 32.47 -3.91
N TYR A 282 0.40 32.92 -2.72
CA TYR A 282 -0.20 34.17 -2.29
C TYR A 282 0.82 35.07 -1.62
N ASN A 283 0.83 36.28 -2.08
CA ASN A 283 1.67 37.32 -1.50
C ASN A 283 0.78 38.40 -0.91
N THR A 284 0.84 38.56 0.38
CA THR A 284 0.07 39.59 1.10
C THR A 284 0.63 40.99 0.91
N ALA A 285 1.89 41.14 0.51
CA ALA A 285 2.56 42.40 0.35
C ALA A 285 2.65 42.88 -1.11
N ILE A 286 2.69 41.94 -2.04
CA ILE A 286 2.74 42.20 -3.48
C ILE A 286 1.54 41.48 -4.10
N PRO A 287 0.63 42.17 -4.80
CA PRO A 287 -0.52 41.53 -5.41
C PRO A 287 -0.07 40.60 -6.54
N VAL A 288 0.14 39.34 -6.19
CA VAL A 288 0.34 38.26 -7.14
C VAL A 288 -0.98 37.54 -7.23
N ASN A 289 -1.49 37.36 -8.45
CA ASN A 289 -2.64 36.50 -8.67
C ASN A 289 -2.28 35.09 -8.21
N GLY A 290 -2.67 34.75 -7.01
CA GLY A 290 -2.22 33.59 -6.27
C GLY A 290 -2.80 32.25 -6.71
N LYS A 291 -3.24 32.10 -7.97
CA LYS A 291 -3.77 30.84 -8.47
C LYS A 291 -3.01 30.42 -9.71
N LEU A 292 -1.75 30.03 -9.51
CA LEU A 292 -0.94 29.66 -10.65
C LEU A 292 -1.42 28.37 -11.33
N LEU A 293 -1.94 27.40 -10.58
CA LEU A 293 -2.10 26.05 -11.09
C LEU A 293 -3.53 25.50 -11.14
N LEU A 294 -4.55 26.25 -10.76
CA LEU A 294 -5.90 25.72 -10.61
C LEU A 294 -6.94 26.46 -11.45
N MET A 295 -6.71 26.50 -12.74
CA MET A 295 -7.62 27.16 -13.68
C MET A 295 -9.00 26.46 -13.75
N ASP A 296 -9.07 25.15 -13.55
CA ASP A 296 -10.31 24.36 -13.63
C ASP A 296 -11.04 24.21 -12.28
N LYS A 297 -10.49 24.73 -11.20
CA LYS A 297 -11.29 24.86 -10.00
C LYS A 297 -12.35 25.92 -10.19
N PRO A 298 -13.51 25.75 -9.55
CA PRO A 298 -14.47 26.83 -9.50
C PRO A 298 -13.73 28.11 -9.14
N THR A 299 -13.87 29.12 -9.97
CA THR A 299 -13.20 30.43 -9.83
C THR A 299 -13.60 31.14 -8.55
N ASP A 300 -14.67 30.69 -7.92
CA ASP A 300 -15.09 31.17 -6.62
C ASP A 300 -14.19 30.61 -5.52
N PRO A 301 -13.34 31.43 -4.89
CA PRO A 301 -12.52 31.01 -3.77
C PRO A 301 -13.33 30.54 -2.56
N ALA A 302 -14.61 30.90 -2.52
CA ALA A 302 -15.54 30.46 -1.53
C ALA A 302 -16.16 29.07 -1.80
N PHE A 303 -15.95 28.50 -2.97
CA PHE A 303 -16.63 27.26 -3.36
C PHE A 303 -16.50 26.16 -2.30
N TRP A 304 -15.28 25.87 -1.89
CA TRP A 304 -15.01 24.83 -0.90
C TRP A 304 -15.48 25.22 0.49
N TYR A 305 -15.28 26.48 0.84
CA TYR A 305 -15.77 26.99 2.11
C TYR A 305 -17.30 26.87 2.19
N ASN A 306 -18.00 27.23 1.12
CA ASN A 306 -19.45 27.14 1.04
C ASN A 306 -19.98 25.70 1.04
N GLN A 307 -19.16 24.71 0.69
CA GLN A 307 -19.50 23.28 0.87
C GLN A 307 -19.47 22.87 2.34
N LEU A 308 -18.67 23.53 3.14
CA LEU A 308 -18.41 23.19 4.54
C LEU A 308 -19.12 24.09 5.54
N HIS A 309 -19.45 25.34 5.15
CA HIS A 309 -19.97 26.37 6.03
C HIS A 309 -21.21 27.04 5.47
N ASP A 310 -22.18 27.38 6.32
CA ASP A 310 -23.37 28.15 5.96
C ASP A 310 -23.14 29.67 6.01
N THR A 311 -22.05 30.09 6.64
CA THR A 311 -21.67 31.49 6.71
C THR A 311 -20.99 31.92 5.42
N PRO A 312 -21.19 33.16 4.95
CA PRO A 312 -20.47 33.64 3.79
C PRO A 312 -18.96 33.60 3.98
N TYR A 313 -18.28 33.19 2.93
CA TYR A 313 -16.82 33.28 2.90
C TYR A 313 -16.41 34.75 2.88
N LEU A 314 -15.69 35.15 3.89
CA LEU A 314 -15.02 36.44 3.93
C LEU A 314 -13.55 36.18 3.60
N PRO A 315 -13.05 36.64 2.42
CA PRO A 315 -11.64 36.47 2.11
C PRO A 315 -10.80 37.20 3.16
N ASN A 316 -10.01 36.42 3.89
CA ASN A 316 -9.05 37.00 4.80
C ASN A 316 -7.72 37.21 4.04
N THR A 317 -7.45 38.44 3.70
CA THR A 317 -6.23 38.84 2.98
C THR A 317 -4.99 38.75 3.84
N GLN A 318 -5.15 38.47 5.14
CA GLN A 318 -4.03 38.34 6.07
C GLN A 318 -3.62 36.89 6.34
N ILE A 319 -4.44 35.93 5.93
CA ILE A 319 -4.07 34.51 6.04
C ILE A 319 -3.26 34.11 4.83
N GLY A 320 -2.07 33.66 5.08
CA GLY A 320 -1.20 33.09 4.08
C GLY A 320 -1.86 31.87 3.42
N TYR A 321 -1.56 31.69 2.16
CA TYR A 321 -1.93 30.54 1.37
C TYR A 321 -0.80 29.50 1.46
N ASP A 322 -0.85 28.46 0.68
CA ASP A 322 0.13 27.37 0.70
C ASP A 322 1.57 27.84 0.41
N LEU A 323 1.71 28.98 -0.22
CA LEU A 323 2.95 29.73 -0.29
C LEU A 323 2.70 31.15 0.21
N ASN A 324 3.25 31.45 1.37
CA ASN A 324 3.11 32.76 1.98
C ASN A 324 4.37 33.59 1.72
N PHE A 325 4.16 34.78 1.19
CA PHE A 325 5.26 35.70 0.94
C PHE A 325 5.27 36.77 2.02
N ASN A 326 6.45 37.04 2.56
CA ASN A 326 6.66 38.16 3.51
C ASN A 326 5.93 37.98 4.85
N LYS A 327 5.83 36.76 5.38
CA LYS A 327 5.16 36.46 6.66
C LYS A 327 5.90 37.17 7.77
N PHE A 328 6.98 37.32 8.06
CA PHE A 328 7.66 37.96 9.16
C PHE A 328 8.53 39.15 8.70
N LYS A 329 7.94 40.24 8.24
CA LYS A 329 8.68 41.43 7.89
C LYS A 329 9.92 41.18 7.03
N ASN A 330 9.78 40.58 5.88
CA ASN A 330 10.85 40.34 4.91
C ASN A 330 11.61 39.02 5.01
N HIS A 331 11.06 38.00 5.65
CA HIS A 331 11.77 36.73 5.78
C HIS A 331 11.65 35.76 4.59
N GLY A 332 11.20 36.21 3.43
CA GLY A 332 11.13 35.41 2.23
C GLY A 332 9.83 34.67 2.08
N ILE A 333 9.87 33.39 1.80
CA ILE A 333 8.69 32.57 1.53
C ILE A 333 8.51 31.50 2.60
N GLU A 334 7.26 31.15 2.82
CA GLU A 334 6.83 30.03 3.66
C GLU A 334 6.11 29.02 2.82
N LEU A 335 6.58 27.78 2.83
CA LEU A 335 5.96 26.64 2.18
C LEU A 335 5.01 25.98 3.18
N ARG A 336 3.70 26.06 2.93
CA ARG A 336 2.65 25.61 3.85
C ARG A 336 1.92 24.36 3.36
N PHE A 337 2.30 23.82 2.19
CA PHE A 337 1.59 22.70 1.57
C PHE A 337 1.99 21.34 2.13
N PHE A 338 3.08 21.25 2.89
CA PHE A 338 3.44 19.99 3.52
C PHE A 338 2.45 19.64 4.62
N GLU A 339 1.95 18.43 4.54
CA GLU A 339 1.31 17.77 5.65
C GLU A 339 2.37 17.23 6.60
N TRP A 340 1.96 16.50 7.62
CA TRP A 340 2.95 15.82 8.45
C TRP A 340 3.63 14.70 7.68
N PHE A 341 4.91 14.61 7.83
CA PHE A 341 5.76 13.48 7.47
C PHE A 341 6.81 13.26 8.57
N PRO A 342 7.43 12.05 8.65
CA PRO A 342 8.41 11.77 9.69
C PRO A 342 9.60 12.75 9.68
N GLU A 343 10.00 13.19 10.86
CA GLU A 343 11.06 14.20 11.06
C GLU A 343 12.41 13.76 10.45
N GLU A 344 12.63 12.45 10.32
CA GLU A 344 13.82 11.86 9.69
C GLU A 344 13.98 12.22 8.21
N HIS A 345 12.90 12.65 7.55
CA HIS A 345 12.91 13.07 6.15
C HIS A 345 13.08 14.57 5.96
N LEU A 346 13.17 15.35 7.04
CA LEU A 346 13.34 16.80 6.96
C LEU A 346 14.63 17.17 6.24
N ASP A 347 15.72 16.44 6.48
CA ASP A 347 17.00 16.70 5.83
C ASP A 347 16.89 16.56 4.30
N ASP A 348 16.32 15.47 3.82
CA ASP A 348 16.12 15.24 2.39
C ASP A 348 15.22 16.29 1.74
N VAL A 349 14.09 16.62 2.38
CA VAL A 349 13.14 17.60 1.86
C VAL A 349 13.75 19.00 1.83
N MET A 350 14.40 19.43 2.91
CA MET A 350 15.01 20.76 2.96
C MET A 350 16.18 20.89 2.00
N ASN A 351 17.01 19.86 1.87
CA ASN A 351 18.10 19.84 0.90
C ASN A 351 17.58 19.89 -0.54
N PHE A 352 16.50 19.18 -0.84
CA PHE A 352 15.83 19.30 -2.14
C PHE A 352 15.34 20.73 -2.43
N ILE A 353 14.69 21.37 -1.44
CA ILE A 353 14.23 22.77 -1.58
C ILE A 353 15.40 23.74 -1.81
N VAL A 354 16.52 23.52 -1.12
CA VAL A 354 17.72 24.35 -1.31
C VAL A 354 18.34 24.14 -2.70
N LEU A 355 18.37 22.92 -3.22
CA LEU A 355 18.79 22.65 -4.60
C LEU A 355 17.88 23.36 -5.61
N LEU A 356 16.56 23.29 -5.39
CA LEU A 356 15.60 23.98 -6.25
C LEU A 356 15.75 25.50 -6.18
N ALA A 357 16.05 26.03 -4.99
CA ALA A 357 16.37 27.47 -4.81
C ALA A 357 17.60 27.87 -5.61
N GLN A 358 18.69 27.10 -5.54
CA GLN A 358 19.88 27.34 -6.35
C GLN A 358 19.56 27.30 -7.84
N HIS A 359 18.74 26.33 -8.26
CA HIS A 359 18.34 26.19 -9.65
C HIS A 359 17.55 27.41 -10.14
N SER A 360 16.59 27.88 -9.35
CA SER A 360 15.79 29.06 -9.66
C SER A 360 16.63 30.33 -9.81
N LEU A 361 17.63 30.51 -8.94
CA LEU A 361 18.56 31.64 -9.02
C LEU A 361 19.47 31.56 -10.24
N THR A 362 19.88 30.35 -10.62
CA THR A 362 20.80 30.17 -11.76
C THR A 362 20.12 30.33 -13.09
N ARG A 363 18.92 29.75 -13.22
CA ARG A 363 18.15 29.72 -14.45
C ARG A 363 17.30 30.97 -14.66
N GLY A 364 16.79 31.55 -13.57
CA GLY A 364 15.88 32.67 -13.61
C GLY A 364 14.45 32.26 -13.92
N ALA A 365 13.63 33.23 -14.31
CA ALA A 365 12.19 33.00 -14.56
C ALA A 365 11.96 31.96 -15.67
N THR A 366 10.98 31.10 -15.46
CA THR A 366 10.50 30.11 -16.44
C THR A 366 9.08 30.47 -16.86
N THR A 367 8.73 30.10 -18.09
CA THR A 367 7.37 30.31 -18.59
C THR A 367 6.59 29.00 -18.37
N ILE A 368 5.79 28.97 -17.32
CA ILE A 368 4.98 27.80 -16.98
C ILE A 368 3.55 27.98 -17.54
N GLU A 369 3.11 27.03 -18.34
CA GLU A 369 1.72 26.99 -18.75
C GLU A 369 0.87 26.35 -17.64
N LYS A 370 0.21 27.21 -16.89
CA LYS A 370 -0.48 26.87 -15.64
C LYS A 370 -1.58 25.82 -15.80
N SER A 371 -2.28 25.81 -16.93
CA SER A 371 -3.36 24.86 -17.23
C SER A 371 -2.89 23.40 -17.27
N ARG A 372 -1.64 23.16 -17.65
CA ARG A 372 -1.07 21.80 -17.72
C ARG A 372 -0.99 21.13 -16.35
N TYR A 373 -0.78 21.91 -15.32
CA TYR A 373 -0.61 21.38 -13.97
C TYR A 373 -1.92 20.99 -13.27
N ASN A 374 -3.06 21.42 -13.79
CA ASN A 374 -4.37 21.07 -13.21
C ASN A 374 -4.63 19.56 -13.23
N GLY A 375 -4.31 18.90 -14.33
CA GLY A 375 -4.40 17.44 -14.46
C GLY A 375 -3.46 16.72 -13.51
N LEU A 376 -2.21 17.16 -13.45
CA LEU A 376 -1.19 16.61 -12.56
C LEU A 376 -1.61 16.74 -11.08
N ILE A 377 -2.05 17.92 -10.67
CA ILE A 377 -2.54 18.16 -9.30
C ILE A 377 -3.68 17.22 -8.97
N LYS A 378 -4.71 17.16 -9.83
CA LYS A 378 -5.87 16.30 -9.63
C LYS A 378 -5.45 14.84 -9.46
N ASN A 379 -4.57 14.35 -10.34
CA ASN A 379 -4.12 12.97 -10.30
C ASN A 379 -3.21 12.68 -9.09
N CYS A 380 -2.30 13.57 -8.75
CA CYS A 380 -1.45 13.43 -7.56
C CYS A 380 -2.28 13.43 -6.28
N VAL A 381 -3.32 14.28 -6.20
CA VAL A 381 -4.24 14.31 -5.07
C VAL A 381 -5.07 13.04 -4.97
N GLN A 382 -5.59 12.56 -6.08
CA GLN A 382 -6.47 11.39 -6.11
C GLN A 382 -5.71 10.08 -5.98
N LYS A 383 -4.58 9.96 -6.67
CA LYS A 383 -3.83 8.70 -6.80
C LYS A 383 -2.57 8.65 -5.92
N GLY A 384 -2.17 9.80 -5.37
CA GLY A 384 -0.99 9.91 -4.53
C GLY A 384 0.26 9.34 -5.21
N PHE A 385 1.04 8.58 -4.46
CA PHE A 385 2.28 7.97 -4.93
C PHE A 385 2.09 6.93 -6.05
N THR A 386 0.88 6.45 -6.25
CA THR A 386 0.56 5.44 -7.27
C THR A 386 0.34 6.03 -8.65
N TYR A 387 0.26 7.36 -8.76
CA TYR A 387 0.04 8.00 -10.04
C TYR A 387 1.21 7.76 -10.99
N LEU A 388 0.94 7.04 -12.08
CA LEU A 388 1.87 6.85 -13.18
C LEU A 388 1.70 8.00 -14.18
N ILE A 389 2.69 8.90 -14.21
CA ILE A 389 2.69 10.08 -15.06
C ILE A 389 3.15 9.66 -16.47
N PRO A 390 2.36 9.95 -17.52
CA PRO A 390 2.77 9.64 -18.89
C PRO A 390 4.10 10.30 -19.27
N VAL A 391 4.85 9.68 -20.16
CA VAL A 391 6.18 10.16 -20.56
C VAL A 391 6.16 11.58 -21.11
N ASP A 392 5.13 11.94 -21.87
CA ASP A 392 5.00 13.27 -22.42
C ASP A 392 4.77 14.32 -21.31
N GLU A 393 3.94 14.00 -20.32
CA GLU A 393 3.71 14.85 -19.15
C GLU A 393 4.98 14.97 -18.28
N CYS A 394 5.72 13.87 -18.06
CA CYS A 394 7.02 13.89 -17.39
C CYS A 394 7.97 14.86 -18.09
N ASN A 395 8.06 14.79 -19.42
CA ASN A 395 8.98 15.60 -20.20
C ASN A 395 8.56 17.07 -20.27
N VAL A 396 7.29 17.36 -20.18
CA VAL A 396 6.80 18.73 -20.00
C VAL A 396 7.26 19.30 -18.66
N ILE A 397 7.08 18.57 -17.58
CA ILE A 397 7.52 18.97 -16.23
C ILE A 397 9.04 19.21 -16.20
N LEU A 398 9.81 18.27 -16.74
CA LEU A 398 11.27 18.37 -16.81
C LEU A 398 11.72 19.52 -17.71
N GLY A 399 11.03 19.75 -18.83
CA GLY A 399 11.28 20.88 -19.73
C GLY A 399 11.02 22.23 -19.07
N ASP A 400 9.92 22.38 -18.34
CA ASP A 400 9.58 23.59 -17.58
C ASP A 400 10.67 23.86 -16.50
N LEU A 401 11.20 22.79 -15.89
CA LEU A 401 12.35 22.89 -15.00
C LEU A 401 13.69 23.03 -15.75
N GLY A 402 13.75 22.80 -17.05
CA GLY A 402 14.98 22.80 -17.83
C GLY A 402 15.93 21.67 -17.50
N LEU A 403 15.38 20.55 -17.18
CA LEU A 403 16.08 19.31 -16.88
C LEU A 403 16.00 18.32 -18.05
N SER A 404 16.83 17.29 -18.01
CA SER A 404 16.89 16.28 -19.06
C SER A 404 15.63 15.43 -19.08
N SER A 405 15.14 15.12 -20.27
CA SER A 405 13.95 14.30 -20.52
C SER A 405 14.16 12.83 -20.13
N VAL A 406 13.04 12.14 -19.89
CA VAL A 406 13.00 10.70 -19.62
C VAL A 406 12.39 9.92 -20.79
N LEU A 407 12.70 8.63 -20.87
CA LEU A 407 12.27 7.77 -21.99
C LEU A 407 10.97 6.99 -21.69
N HIS A 408 10.56 6.95 -20.43
CA HIS A 408 9.41 6.15 -19.99
C HIS A 408 8.54 6.93 -19.02
N ALA A 409 7.30 6.50 -18.86
CA ALA A 409 6.42 6.98 -17.81
C ALA A 409 7.01 6.73 -16.41
N HIS A 410 6.82 7.66 -15.51
CA HIS A 410 7.34 7.61 -14.15
C HIS A 410 6.21 7.75 -13.14
N THR A 411 6.33 7.06 -12.01
CA THR A 411 5.49 7.41 -10.86
C THR A 411 5.85 8.80 -10.36
N ALA A 412 4.93 9.46 -9.65
CA ALA A 412 5.23 10.75 -9.02
C ALA A 412 6.52 10.70 -8.19
N HIS A 413 6.72 9.62 -7.44
CA HIS A 413 7.95 9.38 -6.69
C HIS A 413 9.20 9.27 -7.59
N ALA A 414 9.15 8.46 -8.64
CA ALA A 414 10.29 8.25 -9.55
C ALA A 414 10.65 9.54 -10.29
N LEU A 415 9.66 10.33 -10.69
CA LEU A 415 9.90 11.62 -11.34
C LEU A 415 10.54 12.62 -10.38
N LEU A 416 10.02 12.72 -9.15
CA LEU A 416 10.60 13.61 -8.14
C LEU A 416 12.04 13.20 -7.79
N SER A 417 12.31 11.90 -7.69
CA SER A 417 13.67 11.38 -7.50
C SER A 417 14.58 11.76 -8.66
N SER A 418 14.13 11.61 -9.90
CA SER A 418 14.90 12.01 -11.09
C SER A 418 15.21 13.52 -11.09
N ILE A 419 14.23 14.35 -10.72
CA ILE A 419 14.43 15.80 -10.57
C ILE A 419 15.51 16.08 -9.49
N SER A 420 15.39 15.43 -8.32
CA SER A 420 16.33 15.57 -7.22
C SER A 420 17.75 15.19 -7.64
N ASP A 421 17.91 14.07 -8.31
CA ASP A 421 19.19 13.58 -8.80
C ASP A 421 19.85 14.54 -9.79
N GLN A 422 19.09 15.04 -10.76
CA GLN A 422 19.60 15.99 -11.74
C GLN A 422 19.99 17.32 -11.10
N LEU A 423 19.19 17.83 -10.15
CA LEU A 423 19.52 19.05 -9.43
C LEU A 423 20.76 18.88 -8.54
N TYR A 424 20.90 17.73 -7.90
CA TYR A 424 22.10 17.43 -7.11
C TYR A 424 23.35 17.39 -7.99
N ASP A 425 23.29 16.68 -9.12
CA ASP A 425 24.43 16.60 -10.03
C ASP A 425 24.86 17.98 -10.58
N LEU A 426 23.90 18.89 -10.77
CA LEU A 426 24.18 20.25 -11.25
C LEU A 426 24.76 21.17 -10.16
N TYR A 427 24.34 21.05 -8.90
CA TYR A 427 24.51 22.13 -7.93
C TYR A 427 25.13 21.75 -6.58
N HIS A 428 25.36 20.48 -6.27
CA HIS A 428 25.85 20.08 -4.94
C HIS A 428 27.15 20.74 -4.47
N VAL A 429 27.94 21.29 -5.38
CA VAL A 429 29.19 22.03 -5.08
C VAL A 429 29.06 23.55 -5.24
N SER A 430 27.86 24.08 -5.50
CA SER A 430 27.67 25.52 -5.68
C SER A 430 27.86 26.30 -4.39
N ASP A 431 28.22 27.59 -4.51
CA ASP A 431 28.46 28.48 -3.35
C ASP A 431 27.25 28.56 -2.42
N LEU A 432 26.05 28.64 -2.96
CA LEU A 432 24.82 28.71 -2.16
C LEU A 432 24.61 27.40 -1.38
N ILE A 433 24.80 26.29 -2.05
CA ILE A 433 24.65 24.97 -1.43
C ILE A 433 25.68 24.79 -0.32
N GLN A 434 26.97 25.18 -0.57
CA GLN A 434 28.01 25.09 0.44
C GLN A 434 27.73 26.00 1.66
N LYS A 435 26.96 27.06 1.49
CA LYS A 435 26.53 27.94 2.60
C LYS A 435 25.31 27.40 3.33
N MET A 436 24.29 26.94 2.61
CA MET A 436 23.01 26.54 3.20
C MET A 436 22.98 25.05 3.62
N SER A 437 23.79 24.22 2.98
CA SER A 437 23.90 22.80 3.29
C SER A 437 25.33 22.30 3.06
N PRO A 438 26.30 22.69 3.91
CA PRO A 438 27.70 22.39 3.70
C PRO A 438 28.05 20.90 3.68
N HIS A 439 27.17 20.05 4.18
CA HIS A 439 27.34 18.61 4.22
C HIS A 439 26.26 17.90 3.41
N MET A 440 25.77 18.56 2.35
CA MET A 440 24.70 17.98 1.54
C MET A 440 25.09 16.61 0.99
N THR A 441 24.28 15.64 1.27
CA THR A 441 24.25 14.36 0.58
C THR A 441 23.16 14.41 -0.49
N ARG A 442 23.19 13.48 -1.44
CA ARG A 442 22.11 13.36 -2.43
C ARG A 442 20.77 13.13 -1.71
N PRO A 443 19.79 14.02 -1.84
CA PRO A 443 18.53 13.87 -1.14
C PRO A 443 17.81 12.57 -1.57
N SER A 444 17.45 11.76 -0.60
CA SER A 444 16.67 10.55 -0.83
C SER A 444 15.18 10.89 -0.80
N ILE A 445 14.57 10.94 -1.97
CA ILE A 445 13.12 11.11 -2.05
C ILE A 445 12.46 9.81 -1.67
N VAL A 446 11.83 9.77 -0.52
CA VAL A 446 11.20 8.57 0.02
C VAL A 446 9.69 8.67 -0.12
N ASN A 447 9.10 7.65 -0.71
CA ASN A 447 7.65 7.50 -0.69
C ASN A 447 7.22 6.84 0.62
N TYR A 448 6.87 7.64 1.62
CA TYR A 448 6.38 7.10 2.88
C TYR A 448 4.85 6.93 2.91
N ASN A 449 4.11 7.45 1.93
CA ASN A 449 2.65 7.42 1.92
C ASN A 449 2.05 6.03 2.12
N ARG A 450 2.68 5.01 1.56
CA ARG A 450 2.23 3.63 1.77
C ARG A 450 2.30 3.25 3.25
N THR A 451 3.43 3.51 3.91
CA THR A 451 3.59 3.21 5.35
C THR A 451 2.65 4.06 6.20
N ALA A 452 2.53 5.34 5.89
CA ALA A 452 1.60 6.24 6.56
C ALA A 452 0.16 5.78 6.39
N PHE A 453 -0.22 5.35 5.18
CA PHE A 453 -1.54 4.80 4.91
C PHE A 453 -1.82 3.55 5.74
N GLU A 454 -0.88 2.62 5.82
CA GLU A 454 -1.02 1.41 6.61
C GLU A 454 -1.21 1.71 8.10
N LEU A 455 -0.41 2.62 8.64
CA LEU A 455 -0.49 3.03 10.02
C LEU A 455 -1.83 3.72 10.32
N LEU A 456 -2.20 4.70 9.52
CA LEU A 456 -3.41 5.47 9.70
C LEU A 456 -4.67 4.61 9.50
N HIS A 457 -4.70 3.78 8.47
CA HIS A 457 -5.81 2.86 8.23
C HIS A 457 -5.96 1.87 9.39
N ARG A 458 -4.86 1.34 9.91
CA ARG A 458 -4.87 0.46 11.08
C ARG A 458 -5.42 1.19 12.31
N ASP A 459 -5.05 2.43 12.51
CA ASP A 459 -5.49 3.21 13.67
C ASP A 459 -6.98 3.58 13.57
N VAL A 460 -7.47 3.86 12.37
CA VAL A 460 -8.87 4.24 12.11
C VAL A 460 -9.80 3.02 12.04
N PHE A 461 -9.42 1.99 11.31
CA PHE A 461 -10.28 0.86 10.98
C PHE A 461 -9.87 -0.46 11.64
N GLY A 462 -8.74 -0.49 12.30
CA GLY A 462 -8.12 -1.72 12.77
C GLY A 462 -7.45 -2.49 11.63
N LYS A 463 -6.83 -3.63 11.98
CA LYS A 463 -6.27 -4.52 10.95
C LYS A 463 -7.41 -5.27 10.26
N PRO A 464 -7.42 -5.32 8.92
CA PRO A 464 -8.37 -6.15 8.22
C PRO A 464 -8.18 -7.62 8.57
N GLU A 465 -9.24 -8.41 8.43
CA GLU A 465 -9.17 -9.84 8.67
C GLU A 465 -8.64 -10.57 7.45
N LEU A 466 -7.64 -11.42 7.67
CA LEU A 466 -7.17 -12.42 6.71
C LEU A 466 -7.58 -13.80 7.24
N VAL A 467 -8.51 -14.45 6.57
CA VAL A 467 -9.06 -15.75 6.98
C VAL A 467 -8.44 -16.85 6.11
N ILE A 468 -7.68 -17.73 6.72
CA ILE A 468 -7.25 -18.98 6.09
C ILE A 468 -8.33 -20.01 6.36
N ARG A 469 -9.13 -20.28 5.33
CA ARG A 469 -10.25 -21.20 5.49
C ARG A 469 -9.83 -22.65 5.53
N SER A 470 -10.65 -23.49 6.15
CA SER A 470 -10.55 -24.94 6.05
C SER A 470 -11.03 -25.39 4.66
N GLU A 471 -10.42 -26.47 4.15
CA GLU A 471 -10.86 -27.06 2.88
C GLU A 471 -12.02 -28.02 3.11
N LEU A 472 -12.96 -28.03 2.17
CA LEU A 472 -14.18 -28.85 2.27
C LEU A 472 -13.89 -30.33 2.03
N SER A 473 -12.94 -30.62 1.16
CA SER A 473 -12.57 -31.99 0.83
C SER A 473 -11.79 -32.65 1.99
N PRO A 474 -12.27 -33.79 2.50
CA PRO A 474 -11.53 -34.52 3.54
C PRO A 474 -10.18 -35.07 3.04
N PHE A 475 -9.96 -35.05 1.74
CA PHE A 475 -8.71 -35.50 1.11
C PHE A 475 -7.72 -34.37 0.86
N GLU A 476 -8.11 -33.10 1.09
CA GLU A 476 -7.21 -31.96 0.95
C GLU A 476 -6.52 -31.67 2.29
N SER A 477 -5.22 -31.87 2.31
CA SER A 477 -4.39 -31.63 3.52
C SER A 477 -3.45 -30.46 3.37
N ARG A 478 -3.33 -29.90 2.19
CA ARG A 478 -2.49 -28.71 1.94
C ARG A 478 -3.11 -27.47 2.56
N THR A 479 -2.28 -26.46 2.74
CA THR A 479 -2.71 -25.14 3.17
C THR A 479 -2.09 -24.08 2.27
N PRO A 480 -2.78 -22.97 1.98
CA PRO A 480 -2.23 -21.91 1.14
C PRO A 480 -1.14 -21.11 1.83
N ILE A 481 -1.17 -21.00 3.17
CA ILE A 481 -0.17 -20.30 3.98
C ILE A 481 0.22 -21.20 5.16
N ILE A 482 1.51 -21.36 5.36
CA ILE A 482 2.07 -22.16 6.49
C ILE A 482 2.24 -21.29 7.75
N PRO A 483 2.33 -21.88 8.94
CA PRO A 483 2.52 -21.12 10.19
C PRO A 483 3.69 -20.13 10.16
N ASP A 484 4.85 -20.55 9.65
CA ASP A 484 6.05 -19.70 9.64
C ASP A 484 5.86 -18.39 8.84
N ASP A 485 5.06 -18.43 7.78
CA ASP A 485 4.78 -17.28 6.93
C ASP A 485 3.71 -16.33 7.53
N ILE A 486 2.97 -16.78 8.53
CA ILE A 486 1.98 -15.95 9.24
C ILE A 486 2.64 -14.77 9.95
N GLN A 487 3.83 -14.93 10.51
CA GLN A 487 4.50 -13.86 11.26
C GLN A 487 4.68 -12.59 10.45
N ALA A 488 5.00 -12.72 9.15
CA ALA A 488 5.15 -11.59 8.25
C ALA A 488 3.82 -10.86 7.96
N LEU A 489 2.68 -11.54 8.16
CA LEU A 489 1.35 -11.02 7.87
C LEU A 489 0.68 -10.37 9.10
N LEU A 490 1.10 -10.71 10.31
CA LEU A 490 0.52 -10.17 11.55
C LEU A 490 0.60 -8.65 11.70
N PRO A 491 1.64 -7.95 11.23
CA PRO A 491 1.64 -6.48 11.23
C PRO A 491 0.51 -5.88 10.39
N LEU A 492 0.12 -6.56 9.31
CA LEU A 492 -0.82 -6.06 8.31
C LEU A 492 -2.26 -6.51 8.54
N TYR A 493 -2.44 -7.70 9.10
CA TYR A 493 -3.73 -8.38 9.23
C TYR A 493 -3.98 -8.91 10.63
N THR A 494 -5.25 -8.98 10.98
CA THR A 494 -5.73 -9.91 12.02
C THR A 494 -5.91 -11.27 11.35
N VAL A 495 -4.93 -12.17 11.55
CA VAL A 495 -4.94 -13.47 10.87
C VAL A 495 -5.79 -14.47 11.65
N LYS A 496 -6.84 -14.95 11.01
CA LYS A 496 -7.73 -15.98 11.52
C LYS A 496 -7.55 -17.25 10.70
N VAL A 497 -7.48 -18.38 11.37
CA VAL A 497 -7.31 -19.69 10.74
C VAL A 497 -8.43 -20.60 11.20
N GLU A 498 -9.21 -21.08 10.25
CA GLU A 498 -10.29 -22.03 10.57
C GLU A 498 -9.73 -23.37 11.06
N ALA A 499 -10.32 -23.91 12.10
CA ALA A 499 -9.97 -25.22 12.63
C ALA A 499 -10.10 -26.30 11.56
N SER A 500 -9.12 -27.20 11.49
CA SER A 500 -9.10 -28.26 10.48
C SER A 500 -8.38 -29.52 11.00
N ALA A 501 -9.11 -30.62 11.02
CA ALA A 501 -8.56 -31.92 11.37
C ALA A 501 -7.71 -32.57 10.25
N THR A 502 -7.86 -32.10 9.01
CA THR A 502 -7.23 -32.72 7.81
C THR A 502 -5.98 -31.98 7.36
N ARG A 503 -5.81 -30.72 7.74
CA ARG A 503 -4.69 -29.87 7.33
C ARG A 503 -3.36 -30.42 7.83
N CYS A 504 -2.32 -30.39 7.00
CA CYS A 504 -1.00 -30.92 7.32
C CYS A 504 -0.25 -30.16 8.42
N TYR A 505 -0.66 -28.97 8.76
CA TYR A 505 -0.19 -28.19 9.91
C TYR A 505 -1.32 -28.11 10.95
N SER A 506 -0.99 -28.39 12.21
CA SER A 506 -1.98 -28.35 13.28
C SER A 506 -2.43 -26.93 13.62
N ASP A 507 -3.64 -26.79 14.13
CA ASP A 507 -4.16 -25.50 14.61
C ASP A 507 -3.26 -24.90 15.68
N ILE A 508 -2.68 -25.71 16.55
CA ILE A 508 -1.72 -25.29 17.58
C ILE A 508 -0.47 -24.62 16.96
N ALA A 509 0.01 -25.12 15.81
CA ALA A 509 1.16 -24.51 15.13
C ALA A 509 0.84 -23.09 14.65
N TYR A 510 -0.36 -22.84 14.14
CA TYR A 510 -0.80 -21.49 13.77
C TYR A 510 -1.00 -20.58 14.99
N GLN A 511 -1.57 -21.10 16.07
CA GLN A 511 -1.78 -20.34 17.30
C GLN A 511 -0.45 -19.89 17.92
N LYS A 512 0.58 -20.75 17.92
CA LYS A 512 1.90 -20.44 18.44
C LYS A 512 2.59 -19.26 17.75
N VAL A 513 2.29 -19.03 16.49
CA VAL A 513 2.87 -17.90 15.72
C VAL A 513 1.98 -16.65 15.76
N GLY A 514 0.87 -16.66 16.52
CA GLY A 514 0.02 -15.49 16.74
C GLY A 514 -1.26 -15.42 15.90
N ALA A 515 -1.60 -16.45 15.15
CA ALA A 515 -2.90 -16.53 14.49
C ALA A 515 -4.02 -16.90 15.48
N ILE A 516 -5.22 -16.45 15.20
CA ILE A 516 -6.43 -16.75 15.97
C ILE A 516 -7.13 -17.95 15.33
N ILE A 517 -7.31 -19.04 16.09
CA ILE A 517 -8.10 -20.18 15.59
C ILE A 517 -9.59 -19.87 15.76
N VAL A 518 -10.34 -20.10 14.69
CA VAL A 518 -11.80 -19.91 14.62
C VAL A 518 -12.47 -21.19 14.11
N ASP A 519 -13.78 -21.29 14.29
CA ASP A 519 -14.53 -22.45 13.86
C ASP A 519 -14.52 -22.60 12.31
N ALA A 520 -14.58 -23.82 11.84
CA ALA A 520 -14.71 -24.10 10.41
C ALA A 520 -15.97 -23.45 9.83
N GLY A 521 -15.83 -22.76 8.72
CA GLY A 521 -16.89 -21.97 8.10
C GLY A 521 -17.05 -20.56 8.64
N TYR A 522 -16.16 -20.10 9.51
CA TYR A 522 -16.14 -18.72 10.03
C TYR A 522 -16.17 -17.68 8.89
N TRP A 523 -15.44 -17.92 7.80
CA TRP A 523 -15.37 -17.01 6.66
C TRP A 523 -16.77 -16.64 6.10
N LYS A 524 -17.75 -17.53 6.21
CA LYS A 524 -19.13 -17.33 5.74
C LYS A 524 -19.87 -16.23 6.52
N THR A 525 -19.42 -15.94 7.73
CA THR A 525 -20.02 -14.92 8.62
C THR A 525 -19.35 -13.55 8.52
N THR A 526 -18.24 -13.47 7.80
CA THR A 526 -17.49 -12.22 7.64
C THR A 526 -18.00 -11.39 6.47
N THR A 527 -17.90 -10.08 6.56
CA THR A 527 -18.39 -9.17 5.51
C THR A 527 -17.28 -8.39 4.81
N HIS A 528 -16.14 -8.18 5.47
CA HIS A 528 -15.05 -7.35 4.94
C HIS A 528 -13.71 -8.05 5.19
N SER A 529 -13.55 -9.26 4.71
CA SER A 529 -12.35 -10.06 4.94
C SER A 529 -11.70 -10.50 3.65
N TYR A 530 -10.40 -10.77 3.74
CA TYR A 530 -9.64 -11.48 2.74
C TYR A 530 -9.68 -12.96 3.10
N VAL A 531 -10.23 -13.79 2.22
CA VAL A 531 -10.41 -15.21 2.46
C VAL A 531 -9.51 -16.01 1.54
N VAL A 532 -8.61 -16.78 2.13
CA VAL A 532 -7.58 -17.54 1.40
C VAL A 532 -7.85 -19.03 1.55
N GLY A 533 -7.99 -19.73 0.44
CA GLY A 533 -8.19 -21.17 0.36
C GLY A 533 -7.46 -21.77 -0.84
N LEU A 534 -7.63 -23.05 -1.07
CA LEU A 534 -7.04 -23.75 -2.23
C LEU A 534 -8.10 -24.22 -3.22
N LYS A 535 -9.22 -24.72 -2.74
CA LYS A 535 -10.26 -25.35 -3.57
C LYS A 535 -11.54 -24.51 -3.62
N GLU A 536 -12.47 -24.94 -4.41
CA GLU A 536 -13.77 -24.31 -4.64
C GLU A 536 -14.54 -24.08 -3.33
N ILE A 537 -15.51 -23.19 -3.37
CA ILE A 537 -16.42 -22.89 -2.26
C ILE A 537 -17.82 -23.44 -2.55
N GLU A 538 -18.58 -23.72 -1.50
CA GLU A 538 -19.98 -24.19 -1.58
C GLU A 538 -20.98 -23.16 -1.06
N TYR A 539 -20.51 -21.99 -0.71
CA TYR A 539 -21.33 -20.94 -0.12
C TYR A 539 -21.04 -19.60 -0.82
N ALA A 540 -22.10 -18.83 -1.07
CA ALA A 540 -21.97 -17.54 -1.74
C ALA A 540 -21.12 -16.56 -0.92
N ALA A 541 -20.16 -15.94 -1.60
CA ALA A 541 -19.36 -14.87 -1.02
C ALA A 541 -20.19 -13.58 -0.89
N THR A 542 -19.85 -12.73 0.08
CA THR A 542 -20.47 -11.42 0.18
C THR A 542 -19.77 -10.42 -0.75
N PRO A 543 -20.46 -9.38 -1.24
CA PRO A 543 -19.88 -8.42 -2.18
C PRO A 543 -18.63 -7.68 -1.65
N THR A 544 -18.48 -7.63 -0.34
CA THR A 544 -17.37 -6.91 0.31
C THR A 544 -16.19 -7.80 0.67
N GLN A 545 -16.28 -9.10 0.42
CA GLN A 545 -15.18 -10.04 0.60
C GLN A 545 -14.23 -10.05 -0.60
N THR A 546 -12.98 -10.40 -0.34
CA THR A 546 -12.00 -10.76 -1.37
C THR A 546 -11.58 -12.21 -1.16
N LEU A 547 -11.86 -13.07 -2.13
CA LEU A 547 -11.56 -14.49 -2.07
C LEU A 547 -10.40 -14.85 -2.98
N LEU A 548 -9.51 -15.74 -2.50
CA LEU A 548 -8.37 -16.27 -3.25
C LEU A 548 -8.39 -17.80 -3.21
N HIS A 549 -8.60 -18.46 -4.35
CA HIS A 549 -8.50 -19.92 -4.50
C HIS A 549 -8.48 -20.33 -5.98
N PHE A 550 -8.31 -21.62 -6.26
CA PHE A 550 -8.54 -22.21 -7.59
C PHE A 550 -10.02 -22.48 -7.75
N ALA A 551 -10.71 -21.79 -8.65
CA ALA A 551 -12.14 -21.96 -8.82
C ALA A 551 -12.52 -23.00 -9.90
N HIS A 552 -11.65 -23.23 -10.87
CA HIS A 552 -11.91 -24.11 -12.03
C HIS A 552 -13.25 -23.82 -12.77
N CYS A 553 -13.75 -22.58 -12.67
CA CYS A 553 -15.09 -22.21 -13.14
C CYS A 553 -15.13 -21.65 -14.57
N TYR A 554 -13.97 -21.44 -15.22
CA TYR A 554 -13.93 -20.79 -16.54
C TYR A 554 -13.83 -21.76 -17.72
N LYS A 555 -13.75 -23.06 -17.47
CA LYS A 555 -13.49 -24.07 -18.50
C LYS A 555 -14.73 -24.75 -19.05
N ASN A 556 -15.92 -24.22 -18.82
CA ASN A 556 -17.21 -24.83 -19.20
C ASN A 556 -17.36 -26.29 -18.72
N GLN A 557 -16.81 -26.63 -17.59
CA GLN A 557 -16.99 -27.93 -16.93
C GLN A 557 -18.34 -27.98 -16.21
N GLU A 558 -18.79 -29.18 -15.88
CA GLU A 558 -19.97 -29.37 -15.05
C GLU A 558 -19.81 -28.63 -13.70
N GLY A 559 -20.80 -27.84 -13.28
CA GLY A 559 -20.76 -27.03 -12.07
C GLY A 559 -20.12 -25.64 -12.24
N SER A 560 -19.60 -25.27 -13.43
CA SER A 560 -18.95 -23.97 -13.64
C SER A 560 -19.87 -22.77 -13.41
N LYS A 561 -21.14 -22.88 -13.82
CA LYS A 561 -22.14 -21.81 -13.66
C LYS A 561 -22.50 -21.60 -12.21
N GLU A 562 -22.64 -22.67 -11.48
CA GLU A 562 -22.93 -22.68 -10.04
C GLU A 562 -21.76 -22.05 -9.28
N ALA A 563 -20.51 -22.40 -9.61
CA ALA A 563 -19.32 -21.84 -9.02
C ALA A 563 -19.21 -20.31 -9.30
N LEU A 564 -19.52 -19.89 -10.54
CA LEU A 564 -19.55 -18.46 -10.89
C LEU A 564 -20.63 -17.70 -10.09
N ALA A 565 -21.80 -18.30 -9.91
CA ALA A 565 -22.88 -17.69 -9.14
C ALA A 565 -22.49 -17.47 -7.66
N LEU A 566 -21.72 -18.39 -7.07
CA LEU A 566 -21.22 -18.25 -5.69
C LEU A 566 -20.20 -17.11 -5.52
N LEU A 567 -19.51 -16.73 -6.60
CA LEU A 567 -18.51 -15.68 -6.62
C LEU A 567 -19.07 -14.32 -7.07
N ASN A 568 -20.34 -14.28 -7.48
CA ASN A 568 -20.93 -13.08 -8.04
C ASN A 568 -20.94 -11.91 -7.03
N GLY A 569 -20.43 -10.78 -7.46
CA GLY A 569 -20.38 -9.54 -6.68
C GLY A 569 -19.21 -9.41 -5.72
N CYS A 570 -18.46 -10.47 -5.41
CA CYS A 570 -17.23 -10.33 -4.60
C CYS A 570 -16.01 -9.99 -5.46
N THR A 571 -14.93 -9.56 -4.81
CA THR A 571 -13.61 -9.51 -5.45
C THR A 571 -13.01 -10.91 -5.40
N PHE A 572 -12.83 -11.54 -6.58
CA PHE A 572 -12.30 -12.89 -6.65
C PHE A 572 -10.95 -12.92 -7.39
N ILE A 573 -9.97 -13.58 -6.80
CA ILE A 573 -8.63 -13.77 -7.34
C ILE A 573 -8.41 -15.26 -7.53
N ASP A 574 -8.44 -15.70 -8.78
CA ASP A 574 -8.12 -17.09 -9.12
C ASP A 574 -6.61 -17.23 -9.31
N TYR A 575 -6.02 -18.16 -8.58
CA TYR A 575 -4.60 -18.48 -8.71
C TYR A 575 -4.20 -18.92 -10.13
N GLU A 576 -5.14 -19.45 -10.91
CA GLU A 576 -4.87 -19.83 -12.30
C GLU A 576 -4.55 -18.64 -13.20
N TYR A 577 -5.08 -17.47 -12.87
CA TYR A 577 -4.96 -16.22 -13.63
C TYR A 577 -4.06 -15.19 -12.99
N MET A 578 -3.36 -15.55 -11.91
CA MET A 578 -2.24 -14.77 -11.41
C MET A 578 -1.03 -15.01 -12.32
N VAL A 579 -0.73 -14.03 -13.16
CA VAL A 579 0.34 -14.12 -14.16
C VAL A 579 1.36 -12.98 -13.99
N ASP A 580 2.59 -13.22 -14.45
CA ASP A 580 3.63 -12.21 -14.57
C ASP A 580 3.48 -11.37 -15.86
N ARG A 581 4.44 -10.49 -16.12
CA ARG A 581 4.47 -9.65 -17.32
C ARG A 581 4.57 -10.47 -18.62
N ASP A 582 5.15 -11.66 -18.55
CA ASP A 582 5.28 -12.59 -19.68
C ASP A 582 4.07 -13.52 -19.82
N GLN A 583 2.96 -13.25 -19.11
CA GLN A 583 1.73 -14.06 -19.07
C GLN A 583 1.97 -15.49 -18.55
N LYS A 584 3.04 -15.70 -17.79
CA LYS A 584 3.29 -16.98 -17.11
C LYS A 584 2.64 -16.98 -15.74
N ARG A 585 1.99 -18.09 -15.41
CA ARG A 585 1.38 -18.30 -14.10
C ARG A 585 2.45 -18.22 -13.00
N VAL A 586 2.24 -17.36 -12.02
CA VAL A 586 3.21 -17.11 -10.94
C VAL A 586 3.06 -18.07 -9.76
N ILE A 587 1.89 -18.65 -9.57
CA ILE A 587 1.60 -19.57 -8.46
C ILE A 587 0.88 -20.82 -8.96
N SER A 588 1.40 -21.99 -8.64
CA SER A 588 0.81 -23.27 -9.01
C SER A 588 1.44 -24.43 -8.25
N PHE A 589 0.81 -25.58 -8.30
CA PHE A 589 1.36 -26.85 -7.83
C PHE A 589 1.96 -27.70 -8.96
N CYS A 590 2.08 -27.16 -10.19
CA CYS A 590 2.45 -27.94 -11.37
C CYS A 590 3.82 -28.64 -11.24
N ALA A 591 4.82 -27.97 -10.65
CA ALA A 591 6.13 -28.60 -10.45
C ALA A 591 6.04 -29.84 -9.55
N GLN A 592 5.26 -29.77 -8.46
CA GLN A 592 5.04 -30.91 -7.57
C GLN A 592 4.23 -32.00 -8.26
N SER A 593 3.24 -31.65 -9.07
CA SER A 593 2.50 -32.64 -9.87
C SER A 593 3.43 -33.40 -10.79
N GLY A 594 4.32 -32.69 -11.50
CA GLY A 594 5.31 -33.31 -12.39
C GLY A 594 6.28 -34.23 -11.66
N LYS A 595 6.81 -33.76 -10.51
CA LYS A 595 7.71 -34.56 -9.66
C LYS A 595 7.02 -35.86 -9.20
N ILE A 596 5.89 -35.70 -8.52
CA ILE A 596 5.20 -36.84 -7.91
C ILE A 596 4.66 -37.80 -8.97
N GLY A 597 4.07 -37.29 -10.06
CA GLY A 597 3.59 -38.12 -11.15
C GLY A 597 4.70 -38.94 -11.79
N CYS A 598 5.87 -38.35 -12.03
CA CYS A 598 7.02 -39.06 -12.54
C CYS A 598 7.49 -40.17 -11.59
N TYR A 599 7.65 -39.87 -10.30
CA TYR A 599 8.02 -40.89 -9.31
C TYR A 599 7.01 -42.05 -9.25
N LEU A 600 5.73 -41.75 -9.27
CA LEU A 600 4.69 -42.79 -9.24
C LEU A 600 4.72 -43.67 -10.49
N ALA A 601 4.92 -43.06 -11.67
CA ALA A 601 5.03 -43.79 -12.92
C ALA A 601 6.24 -44.73 -12.93
N LEU A 602 7.41 -44.24 -12.52
CA LEU A 602 8.62 -45.05 -12.41
C LEU A 602 8.48 -46.20 -11.39
N MET A 603 7.89 -45.90 -10.24
CA MET A 603 7.65 -46.89 -9.20
C MET A 603 6.66 -47.95 -9.66
N ALA A 604 5.59 -47.57 -10.35
CA ALA A 604 4.63 -48.52 -10.90
C ALA A 604 5.29 -49.43 -11.93
N TYR A 605 6.14 -48.90 -12.79
CA TYR A 605 6.92 -49.69 -13.73
C TYR A 605 7.87 -50.66 -13.01
N HIS A 606 8.67 -50.16 -12.04
CA HIS A 606 9.58 -51.02 -11.24
C HIS A 606 8.86 -52.16 -10.56
N LEU A 607 7.76 -51.90 -9.90
CA LEU A 607 6.93 -52.93 -9.23
C LEU A 607 6.38 -53.93 -10.20
N ARG A 608 5.95 -53.49 -11.36
CA ARG A 608 5.43 -54.39 -12.41
C ARG A 608 6.49 -55.35 -12.94
N GLN A 609 7.73 -54.86 -13.14
CA GLN A 609 8.87 -55.71 -13.56
C GLN A 609 9.21 -56.78 -12.51
N ASN A 610 8.97 -56.50 -11.25
CA ASN A 610 9.20 -57.38 -10.12
C ASN A 610 7.92 -58.18 -9.69
N ASN A 611 6.86 -58.20 -10.52
CA ASN A 611 5.58 -58.85 -10.21
C ASN A 611 4.92 -58.38 -8.92
N LEU A 612 5.23 -57.20 -8.47
CA LEU A 612 4.59 -56.53 -7.32
C LEU A 612 3.49 -55.59 -7.82
N ARG A 613 2.44 -55.41 -7.01
CA ARG A 613 1.22 -54.68 -7.43
C ARG A 613 0.81 -53.53 -6.54
N VAL A 614 1.41 -53.38 -5.37
CA VAL A 614 1.00 -52.37 -4.38
C VAL A 614 2.02 -51.28 -4.31
N LEU A 615 1.64 -50.08 -4.76
CA LEU A 615 2.48 -48.88 -4.59
C LEU A 615 2.61 -48.54 -3.11
N PRO A 616 3.84 -48.42 -2.59
CA PRO A 616 4.01 -47.91 -1.24
C PRO A 616 3.53 -46.47 -1.13
N LYS A 617 3.17 -46.05 0.07
CA LYS A 617 2.85 -44.63 0.33
C LYS A 617 3.98 -43.76 -0.16
N PHE A 618 3.68 -42.70 -0.92
CA PHE A 618 4.69 -41.83 -1.47
C PHE A 618 5.54 -41.21 -0.36
N LYS A 619 6.84 -41.43 -0.46
CA LYS A 619 7.92 -40.78 0.31
C LYS A 619 9.10 -40.62 -0.64
N GLU A 620 9.51 -39.39 -0.95
CA GLU A 620 10.51 -39.09 -1.97
C GLU A 620 11.80 -39.88 -1.74
N ASN A 621 12.42 -39.80 -0.55
CA ASN A 621 13.66 -40.48 -0.25
C ASN A 621 13.59 -42.02 -0.38
N GLN A 622 12.41 -42.61 -0.01
CA GLN A 622 12.19 -44.03 -0.17
C GLN A 622 12.09 -44.42 -1.66
N TYR A 623 11.38 -43.63 -2.44
CA TYR A 623 11.24 -43.85 -3.87
C TYR A 623 12.58 -43.69 -4.57
N GLN A 624 13.36 -42.66 -4.22
CA GLN A 624 14.71 -42.47 -4.77
C GLN A 624 15.61 -43.65 -4.51
N SER A 625 15.63 -44.18 -3.28
CA SER A 625 16.43 -45.35 -2.92
C SER A 625 16.07 -46.60 -3.72
N ILE A 626 14.74 -46.85 -3.87
CA ILE A 626 14.26 -48.02 -4.64
C ILE A 626 14.59 -47.86 -6.12
N LEU A 627 14.29 -46.70 -6.71
CA LEU A 627 14.45 -46.44 -8.12
C LEU A 627 15.92 -46.33 -8.56
N SER A 628 16.86 -46.03 -7.67
CA SER A 628 18.30 -46.05 -7.97
C SER A 628 18.83 -47.42 -8.32
N ALA A 629 18.11 -48.49 -7.93
CA ALA A 629 18.42 -49.87 -8.26
C ALA A 629 17.56 -50.47 -9.37
N MET A 630 16.81 -49.61 -10.08
CA MET A 630 15.86 -50.06 -11.12
C MET A 630 16.54 -50.59 -12.37
N ILE A 631 16.35 -51.85 -12.69
CA ILE A 631 16.79 -52.47 -13.93
C ILE A 631 15.69 -53.40 -14.41
N PRO A 632 15.33 -53.38 -15.69
CA PRO A 632 15.79 -52.48 -16.76
C PRO A 632 15.21 -51.07 -16.64
N LEU A 633 15.91 -50.10 -17.19
CA LEU A 633 15.40 -48.74 -17.29
C LEU A 633 14.33 -48.63 -18.36
N PRO A 634 13.20 -47.94 -18.10
CA PRO A 634 12.13 -47.74 -19.06
C PRO A 634 12.49 -46.72 -20.14
N ARG A 635 11.86 -46.83 -21.29
CA ARG A 635 11.74 -45.75 -22.27
C ARG A 635 10.50 -44.92 -21.94
N VAL A 636 10.68 -43.67 -21.73
CA VAL A 636 9.58 -42.78 -21.29
C VAL A 636 9.26 -41.75 -22.38
N LEU A 637 7.97 -41.66 -22.71
CA LEU A 637 7.45 -40.55 -23.51
C LEU A 637 6.80 -39.52 -22.58
N LEU A 638 7.25 -38.27 -22.69
CA LEU A 638 6.70 -37.14 -21.97
C LEU A 638 5.97 -36.21 -22.95
N ILE A 639 4.66 -36.12 -22.84
CA ILE A 639 3.82 -35.19 -23.60
C ILE A 639 3.54 -33.95 -22.79
N GLY A 640 4.01 -32.79 -23.24
CA GLY A 640 3.93 -31.50 -22.57
C GLY A 640 5.22 -31.15 -21.83
N TYR A 641 5.82 -30.04 -22.19
CA TYR A 641 7.10 -29.54 -21.61
C TYR A 641 6.94 -28.20 -20.90
N GLY A 642 5.77 -28.02 -20.26
CA GLY A 642 5.53 -26.92 -19.32
C GLY A 642 6.19 -27.16 -17.97
N THR A 643 5.75 -26.44 -16.92
CA THR A 643 6.32 -26.54 -15.55
C THR A 643 6.29 -27.98 -15.00
N ALA A 644 5.18 -28.70 -15.20
CA ALA A 644 5.09 -30.09 -14.75
C ALA A 644 6.02 -31.02 -15.56
N GLY A 645 6.01 -30.90 -16.89
CA GLY A 645 6.85 -31.71 -17.74
C GLY A 645 8.35 -31.47 -17.53
N LYS A 646 8.79 -30.23 -17.35
CA LYS A 646 10.19 -29.90 -17.03
C LYS A 646 10.61 -30.56 -15.71
N ARG A 647 9.75 -30.51 -14.69
CA ARG A 647 10.05 -31.14 -13.40
C ARG A 647 10.07 -32.66 -13.49
N ALA A 648 9.17 -33.26 -14.29
CA ALA A 648 9.23 -34.69 -14.59
C ALA A 648 10.53 -35.06 -15.32
N LYS A 649 10.96 -34.27 -16.28
CA LYS A 649 12.23 -34.49 -17.01
C LYS A 649 13.45 -34.46 -16.08
N GLU A 650 13.52 -33.50 -15.15
CA GLU A 650 14.59 -33.44 -14.17
C GLU A 650 14.70 -34.72 -13.34
N ILE A 651 13.56 -35.33 -12.96
CA ILE A 651 13.55 -36.62 -12.26
C ILE A 651 14.02 -37.74 -13.16
N LEU A 652 13.61 -37.78 -14.44
CA LEU A 652 14.11 -38.79 -15.40
C LEU A 652 15.61 -38.68 -15.61
N ASP A 653 16.15 -37.47 -15.68
CA ASP A 653 17.60 -37.23 -15.83
C ASP A 653 18.37 -37.67 -14.57
N GLN A 654 17.83 -37.43 -13.37
CA GLN A 654 18.42 -37.89 -12.13
C GLN A 654 18.66 -39.41 -12.10
N PHE A 655 17.74 -40.18 -12.70
CA PHE A 655 17.86 -41.62 -12.84
C PHE A 655 18.44 -42.09 -14.16
N GLN A 656 18.98 -41.20 -14.98
CA GLN A 656 19.58 -41.47 -16.29
C GLN A 656 18.61 -42.21 -17.25
N ILE A 657 17.30 -41.94 -17.15
CA ILE A 657 16.27 -42.56 -17.95
C ILE A 657 16.12 -41.82 -19.26
N GLN A 658 16.23 -42.56 -20.36
CA GLN A 658 16.01 -42.01 -21.69
C GLN A 658 14.57 -41.61 -21.89
N SER A 659 14.34 -40.35 -22.32
CA SER A 659 13.01 -39.84 -22.57
C SER A 659 12.85 -39.15 -23.89
N THR A 660 11.71 -39.39 -24.53
CA THR A 660 11.27 -38.65 -25.72
C THR A 660 10.32 -37.55 -25.22
N ILE A 661 10.49 -36.31 -25.74
CA ILE A 661 9.67 -35.17 -25.30
C ILE A 661 8.85 -34.67 -26.47
N TRP A 662 7.55 -34.55 -26.28
CA TRP A 662 6.63 -33.90 -27.21
C TRP A 662 6.23 -32.53 -26.68
N THR A 663 6.28 -31.54 -27.53
CA THR A 663 5.87 -30.17 -27.30
C THR A 663 4.68 -29.81 -28.19
N SER A 664 4.19 -28.58 -28.07
CA SER A 664 3.11 -28.07 -28.94
C SER A 664 3.47 -28.03 -30.44
N THR A 665 4.77 -28.14 -30.78
CA THR A 665 5.26 -28.17 -32.16
C THR A 665 5.48 -29.59 -32.67
N THR A 666 5.36 -30.61 -31.84
CA THR A 666 5.57 -32.01 -32.26
C THR A 666 4.31 -32.53 -32.91
N VAL A 667 4.47 -33.15 -34.08
CA VAL A 667 3.36 -33.87 -34.72
C VAL A 667 3.14 -35.21 -33.98
N PRO A 668 1.98 -35.49 -33.43
CA PRO A 668 1.74 -36.69 -32.66
C PRO A 668 1.75 -37.93 -33.59
N ASP A 669 2.48 -38.96 -33.17
CA ASP A 669 2.46 -40.29 -33.78
C ASP A 669 2.13 -41.37 -32.74
N ARG A 670 0.96 -41.97 -32.85
CA ARG A 670 0.47 -42.99 -31.91
C ARG A 670 1.38 -44.21 -31.82
N SER A 671 2.06 -44.57 -32.93
CA SER A 671 3.00 -45.70 -32.96
C SER A 671 4.19 -45.45 -32.03
N VAL A 672 4.66 -44.19 -31.94
CA VAL A 672 5.73 -43.80 -31.04
C VAL A 672 5.28 -43.89 -29.58
N ILE A 673 4.02 -43.52 -29.28
CA ILE A 673 3.50 -43.64 -27.91
C ILE A 673 3.48 -45.14 -27.50
N LEU A 674 3.02 -45.99 -28.40
CA LEU A 674 2.85 -47.43 -28.13
C LEU A 674 4.18 -48.20 -28.09
N ASP A 675 5.29 -47.62 -28.58
CA ASP A 675 6.63 -48.22 -28.53
C ASP A 675 7.40 -47.83 -27.25
N HIS A 676 6.88 -46.94 -26.41
CA HIS A 676 7.47 -46.58 -25.12
C HIS A 676 6.87 -47.43 -23.99
N ASP A 677 7.63 -47.60 -22.92
CA ASP A 677 7.15 -48.35 -21.74
C ASP A 677 6.22 -47.52 -20.84
N ILE A 678 6.48 -46.23 -20.75
CA ILE A 678 5.76 -45.27 -19.90
C ILE A 678 5.36 -44.04 -20.71
N LEU A 679 4.12 -43.65 -20.59
CA LEU A 679 3.58 -42.37 -21.03
C LEU A 679 3.37 -41.46 -19.82
N ILE A 680 4.00 -40.28 -19.78
CA ILE A 680 3.68 -39.21 -18.84
C ILE A 680 3.01 -38.06 -19.62
N HIS A 681 1.77 -37.79 -19.31
CA HIS A 681 0.97 -36.77 -19.97
C HIS A 681 0.80 -35.55 -19.05
N ALA A 682 1.29 -34.38 -19.49
CA ALA A 682 1.38 -33.16 -18.70
C ALA A 682 1.16 -31.88 -19.54
N ILE A 683 0.05 -31.84 -20.26
CA ILE A 683 -0.31 -30.67 -21.09
C ILE A 683 -1.26 -29.75 -20.33
N ARG A 684 -1.35 -28.51 -20.79
CA ARG A 684 -2.44 -27.57 -20.49
C ARG A 684 -3.27 -27.38 -21.76
N LEU A 685 -4.56 -27.60 -21.68
CA LEU A 685 -5.45 -27.27 -22.77
C LEU A 685 -5.48 -25.74 -22.99
N PRO A 686 -5.52 -25.27 -24.23
CA PRO A 686 -5.72 -23.87 -24.55
C PRO A 686 -7.03 -23.33 -23.90
N ASP A 687 -7.01 -22.11 -23.46
CA ASP A 687 -8.21 -21.47 -22.87
C ASP A 687 -9.27 -21.18 -23.96
N ASP A 688 -8.87 -20.97 -25.22
CA ASP A 688 -9.77 -20.82 -26.36
C ASP A 688 -10.47 -22.17 -26.69
N PRO A 689 -11.80 -22.27 -26.49
CA PRO A 689 -12.54 -23.50 -26.73
C PRO A 689 -12.62 -23.87 -28.22
N SER A 690 -12.35 -22.96 -29.14
CA SER A 690 -12.37 -23.21 -30.58
C SER A 690 -11.18 -24.04 -31.07
N ILE A 691 -10.10 -24.09 -30.30
CA ILE A 691 -8.91 -24.86 -30.62
C ILE A 691 -9.16 -26.32 -30.30
N LYS A 692 -9.31 -27.14 -31.34
CA LYS A 692 -9.46 -28.60 -31.24
C LYS A 692 -8.09 -29.25 -31.13
N ILE A 693 -7.95 -30.15 -30.17
CA ILE A 693 -6.80 -31.05 -30.03
C ILE A 693 -7.30 -32.47 -30.15
N GLU A 694 -6.74 -33.21 -31.10
CA GLU A 694 -7.08 -34.63 -31.26
C GLU A 694 -6.52 -35.43 -30.07
N PRO A 695 -7.24 -36.47 -29.61
CA PRO A 695 -6.75 -37.38 -28.57
C PRO A 695 -5.41 -38.02 -28.97
N PHE A 696 -4.46 -38.03 -28.05
CA PHE A 696 -3.17 -38.71 -28.25
C PHE A 696 -3.35 -40.23 -28.31
N LEU A 697 -4.20 -40.76 -27.46
CA LEU A 697 -4.63 -42.18 -27.47
C LEU A 697 -6.11 -42.29 -27.24
N THR A 698 -6.69 -43.28 -27.84
CA THR A 698 -8.09 -43.73 -27.66
C THR A 698 -8.12 -45.22 -27.26
N PRO A 699 -9.24 -45.77 -26.69
CA PRO A 699 -9.34 -47.19 -26.37
C PRO A 699 -9.04 -48.12 -27.56
N SER A 700 -9.40 -47.71 -28.78
CA SER A 700 -9.13 -48.50 -29.98
C SER A 700 -7.63 -48.65 -30.28
N ASP A 701 -6.81 -47.64 -29.94
CA ASP A 701 -5.38 -47.72 -30.16
C ASP A 701 -4.68 -48.75 -29.25
N LEU A 702 -5.27 -49.05 -28.13
CA LEU A 702 -4.76 -49.99 -27.13
C LEU A 702 -5.16 -51.46 -27.43
N SER A 703 -5.95 -51.72 -28.46
CA SER A 703 -6.40 -53.10 -28.79
C SER A 703 -5.28 -53.91 -29.46
N ALA A 704 -4.33 -53.28 -30.09
CA ALA A 704 -3.17 -53.94 -30.71
C ALA A 704 -2.07 -54.27 -29.68
N LYS A 705 -1.11 -55.15 -30.06
CA LYS A 705 0.05 -55.43 -29.24
C LYS A 705 0.98 -54.21 -29.16
N HIS A 706 1.34 -53.78 -27.97
CA HIS A 706 2.17 -52.64 -27.70
C HIS A 706 3.13 -52.89 -26.52
N LYS A 707 4.12 -52.01 -26.32
CA LYS A 707 5.06 -52.01 -25.18
C LYS A 707 4.56 -51.20 -24.01
N LEU A 708 3.64 -50.21 -24.26
CA LEU A 708 3.14 -49.30 -23.26
C LEU A 708 2.49 -50.08 -22.11
N SER A 709 2.99 -49.86 -20.94
CA SER A 709 2.58 -50.56 -19.75
C SER A 709 2.11 -49.64 -18.62
N ILE A 710 2.57 -48.37 -18.60
CA ILE A 710 2.21 -47.40 -17.58
C ILE A 710 1.75 -46.12 -18.29
N ILE A 711 0.62 -45.59 -17.89
CA ILE A 711 0.17 -44.23 -18.22
C ILE A 711 0.03 -43.44 -16.94
N CYS A 712 0.73 -42.30 -16.89
CA CYS A 712 0.54 -41.32 -15.82
C CYS A 712 -0.05 -40.04 -16.42
N ASP A 713 -1.34 -39.83 -16.19
CA ASP A 713 -2.02 -38.60 -16.60
C ASP A 713 -1.97 -37.56 -15.46
N ILE A 714 -1.07 -36.59 -15.60
CA ILE A 714 -0.92 -35.46 -14.68
C ILE A 714 -1.94 -34.37 -15.00
N THR A 715 -2.39 -34.27 -16.23
CA THR A 715 -3.39 -33.30 -16.73
C THR A 715 -4.74 -33.52 -16.08
N CYS A 716 -5.19 -34.78 -16.03
CA CYS A 716 -6.45 -35.20 -15.37
C CYS A 716 -7.69 -34.41 -15.81
N ASP A 717 -7.88 -34.20 -17.11
CA ASP A 717 -9.03 -33.45 -17.69
C ASP A 717 -10.25 -34.37 -17.99
N MET A 718 -10.52 -35.33 -17.15
CA MET A 718 -11.69 -36.22 -17.26
C MET A 718 -12.98 -35.39 -17.30
N GLY A 719 -13.90 -35.74 -18.18
CA GLY A 719 -15.18 -35.03 -18.35
C GLY A 719 -15.09 -33.77 -19.21
N ASN A 720 -13.87 -33.34 -19.60
CA ASN A 720 -13.68 -32.24 -20.54
C ASN A 720 -13.93 -32.75 -21.97
N PRO A 721 -14.81 -32.13 -22.77
CA PRO A 721 -15.04 -32.53 -24.18
C PRO A 721 -13.77 -32.55 -25.05
N ARG A 722 -12.72 -31.80 -24.63
CA ARG A 722 -11.42 -31.73 -25.29
C ARG A 722 -10.35 -32.60 -24.61
N ASN A 723 -10.77 -33.60 -23.81
CA ASN A 723 -9.82 -34.49 -23.15
C ASN A 723 -8.95 -35.21 -24.19
N THR A 724 -7.64 -35.11 -24.05
CA THR A 724 -6.67 -35.65 -24.95
C THR A 724 -6.23 -37.08 -24.61
N LEU A 725 -6.69 -37.61 -23.47
CA LEU A 725 -6.55 -39.03 -23.07
C LEU A 725 -7.89 -39.60 -22.55
N PRO A 726 -8.89 -39.82 -23.44
CA PRO A 726 -10.21 -40.32 -23.06
C PRO A 726 -10.20 -41.82 -22.79
N LEU A 727 -9.31 -42.30 -21.90
CA LEU A 727 -9.06 -43.71 -21.62
C LEU A 727 -9.74 -44.18 -20.32
N TYR A 728 -10.35 -43.28 -19.57
CA TYR A 728 -10.89 -43.58 -18.27
C TYR A 728 -12.04 -42.63 -17.91
N SER A 729 -12.98 -43.14 -17.07
CA SER A 729 -14.17 -42.42 -16.59
C SER A 729 -14.15 -42.12 -15.09
N GLU A 730 -13.09 -42.50 -14.38
CA GLU A 730 -12.91 -42.26 -12.95
C GLU A 730 -11.45 -42.04 -12.63
N TYR A 731 -11.16 -41.09 -11.73
CA TYR A 731 -9.83 -40.85 -11.22
C TYR A 731 -9.28 -42.00 -10.38
N THR A 732 -7.98 -42.15 -10.34
CA THR A 732 -7.31 -42.91 -9.28
C THR A 732 -7.20 -42.08 -8.02
N THR A 733 -7.01 -42.73 -6.87
CA THR A 733 -7.02 -42.05 -5.55
C THR A 733 -5.71 -42.28 -4.81
N LYS A 734 -5.49 -41.52 -3.73
CA LYS A 734 -4.32 -41.71 -2.83
C LYS A 734 -4.27 -43.14 -2.25
N SER A 735 -5.41 -43.76 -2.00
CA SER A 735 -5.52 -45.10 -1.46
C SER A 735 -5.44 -46.20 -2.53
N LYS A 736 -5.81 -45.88 -3.75
CA LYS A 736 -5.71 -46.73 -4.93
C LYS A 736 -5.09 -45.97 -6.09
N PRO A 737 -3.77 -45.74 -6.03
CA PRO A 737 -3.10 -44.83 -6.97
C PRO A 737 -2.93 -45.41 -8.37
N VAL A 738 -3.06 -46.71 -8.52
CA VAL A 738 -2.99 -47.42 -9.79
C VAL A 738 -4.29 -48.15 -10.07
N ARG A 739 -4.77 -48.02 -11.30
CA ARG A 739 -5.88 -48.82 -11.81
C ARG A 739 -5.48 -49.48 -13.11
N ARG A 740 -5.81 -50.75 -13.26
CA ARG A 740 -5.61 -51.48 -14.51
C ARG A 740 -6.72 -51.15 -15.49
N ILE A 741 -6.35 -50.75 -16.66
CA ILE A 741 -7.24 -50.52 -17.80
C ILE A 741 -6.91 -51.52 -18.94
N GLU A 742 -7.45 -51.29 -20.12
CA GLU A 742 -7.34 -52.16 -21.28
C GLU A 742 -5.94 -52.73 -21.54
N ASN A 743 -5.87 -54.00 -22.00
CA ASN A 743 -4.64 -54.70 -22.32
C ASN A 743 -3.54 -54.60 -21.25
N SER A 744 -3.97 -54.62 -19.98
CA SER A 744 -3.09 -54.65 -18.85
C SER A 744 -2.24 -53.38 -18.63
N ILE A 745 -2.62 -52.22 -19.06
CA ILE A 745 -1.99 -50.93 -18.76
C ILE A 745 -2.36 -50.52 -17.33
N ASP A 746 -1.36 -50.11 -16.61
CA ASP A 746 -1.51 -49.52 -15.28
C ASP A 746 -1.63 -47.98 -15.39
N LEU A 747 -2.82 -47.46 -15.12
CA LEU A 747 -3.15 -46.01 -15.15
C LEU A 747 -2.95 -45.37 -13.80
N ILE A 748 -2.30 -44.25 -13.79
CA ILE A 748 -2.19 -43.29 -12.68
C ILE A 748 -2.84 -41.98 -13.13
N ALA A 749 -3.94 -41.60 -12.53
CA ALA A 749 -4.69 -40.39 -12.83
C ALA A 749 -5.25 -39.79 -11.53
N ILE A 750 -4.37 -39.25 -10.69
CA ILE A 750 -4.74 -38.64 -9.40
C ILE A 750 -4.93 -37.15 -9.63
N ASN A 751 -6.15 -36.67 -9.56
CA ASN A 751 -6.53 -35.28 -9.77
C ASN A 751 -5.82 -34.30 -8.79
N ASN A 752 -5.18 -34.82 -7.74
CA ASN A 752 -4.59 -34.01 -6.69
C ASN A 752 -3.22 -34.57 -6.24
N LEU A 753 -2.32 -34.82 -7.20
CA LEU A 753 -0.96 -35.35 -6.96
C LEU A 753 -0.19 -34.62 -5.86
N PRO A 754 -0.16 -33.26 -5.79
CA PRO A 754 0.59 -32.53 -4.75
C PRO A 754 0.12 -32.85 -3.32
N SER A 755 -1.09 -33.35 -3.13
CA SER A 755 -1.59 -33.75 -1.81
C SER A 755 -0.97 -35.04 -1.28
N LEU A 756 -0.18 -35.74 -2.07
CA LEU A 756 0.64 -36.86 -1.59
C LEU A 756 1.84 -36.37 -0.77
N GLU A 757 2.28 -35.15 -0.96
CA GLU A 757 3.32 -34.46 -0.20
C GLU A 757 2.82 -33.10 0.32
N PRO A 758 1.84 -33.08 1.21
CA PRO A 758 1.14 -31.82 1.54
C PRO A 758 2.03 -30.79 2.24
N LEU A 759 3.00 -31.21 3.05
CA LEU A 759 3.91 -30.28 3.74
C LEU A 759 4.77 -29.51 2.74
N ILE A 760 5.49 -30.23 1.86
CA ILE A 760 6.39 -29.61 0.88
C ILE A 760 5.58 -28.77 -0.12
N SER A 761 4.45 -29.29 -0.57
CA SER A 761 3.55 -28.57 -1.46
C SER A 761 3.04 -27.26 -0.86
N SER A 762 2.66 -27.29 0.42
CA SER A 762 2.22 -26.10 1.15
C SER A 762 3.35 -25.09 1.36
N GLN A 763 4.55 -25.55 1.71
CA GLN A 763 5.73 -24.69 1.87
C GLN A 763 6.06 -23.93 0.59
N GLN A 764 6.10 -24.61 -0.54
CA GLN A 764 6.39 -24.01 -1.84
C GLN A 764 5.30 -23.02 -2.26
N PHE A 765 4.04 -23.38 -2.07
CA PHE A 765 2.92 -22.50 -2.40
C PHE A 765 2.90 -21.26 -1.52
N SER A 766 3.04 -21.43 -0.22
CA SER A 766 3.05 -20.37 0.78
C SER A 766 4.19 -19.39 0.57
N SER A 767 5.40 -19.89 0.25
CA SER A 767 6.58 -19.05 0.01
C SER A 767 6.40 -18.04 -1.15
N ILE A 768 5.54 -18.39 -2.10
CA ILE A 768 5.16 -17.49 -3.20
C ILE A 768 4.00 -16.59 -2.76
N LEU A 769 2.91 -17.17 -2.26
CA LEU A 769 1.67 -16.44 -1.97
C LEU A 769 1.88 -15.36 -0.90
N ARG A 770 2.72 -15.61 0.11
CA ARG A 770 3.03 -14.63 1.17
C ARG A 770 3.52 -13.29 0.65
N ASN A 771 4.15 -13.26 -0.53
CA ASN A 771 4.65 -12.02 -1.13
C ASN A 771 3.51 -11.21 -1.79
N TYR A 772 2.43 -11.85 -2.17
CA TYR A 772 1.26 -11.21 -2.79
C TYR A 772 0.25 -10.69 -1.76
N LEU A 773 0.12 -11.36 -0.62
CA LEU A 773 -0.88 -11.00 0.39
C LEU A 773 -0.76 -9.56 0.92
N PRO A 774 0.44 -8.99 1.14
CA PRO A 774 0.57 -7.58 1.49
C PRO A 774 -0.03 -6.63 0.47
N GLU A 775 -0.04 -7.01 -0.81
CA GLU A 775 -0.51 -6.17 -1.91
C GLU A 775 -2.03 -6.21 -2.12
N LEU A 776 -2.75 -7.15 -1.50
CA LEU A 776 -4.21 -7.29 -1.65
C LEU A 776 -4.96 -6.00 -1.35
N ARG A 777 -4.53 -5.27 -0.33
CA ARG A 777 -5.15 -4.01 0.09
C ARG A 777 -4.97 -2.90 -0.93
N TYR A 778 -3.90 -2.97 -1.70
CA TYR A 778 -3.44 -1.90 -2.59
C TYR A 778 -3.56 -2.25 -4.06
N MET A 779 -3.90 -3.49 -4.42
CA MET A 779 -3.88 -3.95 -5.81
C MET A 779 -4.68 -3.05 -6.76
N LYS A 780 -5.80 -2.49 -6.31
CA LYS A 780 -6.62 -1.56 -7.11
C LYS A 780 -5.92 -0.22 -7.37
N TYR A 781 -4.96 0.14 -6.54
CA TYR A 781 -4.28 1.44 -6.56
C TYR A 781 -2.86 1.36 -7.10
N THR A 782 -2.20 0.22 -6.92
CA THR A 782 -0.78 0.04 -7.25
C THR A 782 -0.51 -0.86 -8.45
N HIS A 783 -1.56 -1.43 -9.07
CA HIS A 783 -1.40 -2.42 -10.15
C HIS A 783 -0.66 -1.88 -11.39
N GLU A 784 -0.67 -0.57 -11.64
CA GLU A 784 0.06 0.02 -12.75
C GLU A 784 1.58 0.02 -12.55
N VAL A 785 2.04 0.00 -11.29
CA VAL A 785 3.45 0.19 -10.93
C VAL A 785 4.08 -0.97 -10.15
N ASN A 786 3.26 -1.77 -9.47
CA ASN A 786 3.71 -2.91 -8.67
C ASN A 786 3.37 -4.23 -9.36
N PRO A 787 4.35 -5.01 -9.84
CA PRO A 787 4.09 -6.27 -10.54
C PRO A 787 3.26 -7.29 -9.76
N LEU A 788 3.41 -7.33 -8.43
CA LEU A 788 2.62 -8.23 -7.59
C LEU A 788 1.15 -7.80 -7.54
N ALA A 789 0.93 -6.50 -7.37
CA ALA A 789 -0.42 -5.92 -7.42
C ALA A 789 -1.04 -6.05 -8.82
N THR A 790 -0.24 -5.90 -9.89
CA THR A 790 -0.69 -6.14 -11.28
C THR A 790 -1.25 -7.54 -11.44
N SER A 791 -0.52 -8.55 -11.01
CA SER A 791 -0.93 -9.96 -11.09
C SER A 791 -2.24 -10.23 -10.35
N LEU A 792 -2.39 -9.69 -9.13
CA LEU A 792 -3.63 -9.80 -8.35
C LEU A 792 -4.81 -9.09 -9.03
N TYR A 793 -4.58 -7.88 -9.50
CA TYR A 793 -5.61 -7.06 -10.13
C TYR A 793 -6.10 -7.67 -11.45
N GLN A 794 -5.18 -8.13 -12.30
CA GLN A 794 -5.53 -8.83 -13.55
C GLN A 794 -6.37 -10.07 -13.28
N SER A 795 -5.98 -10.86 -12.28
CA SER A 795 -6.78 -12.03 -11.88
C SER A 795 -8.17 -11.62 -11.37
N ALA A 796 -8.27 -10.56 -10.57
CA ALA A 796 -9.57 -10.06 -10.10
C ALA A 796 -10.47 -9.54 -11.23
N GLN A 797 -9.89 -8.95 -12.27
CA GLN A 797 -10.64 -8.50 -13.46
C GLN A 797 -11.09 -9.65 -14.36
N HIS A 798 -10.45 -10.81 -14.24
CA HIS A 798 -10.79 -11.97 -15.09
C HIS A 798 -12.23 -12.45 -14.87
N LEU A 799 -12.68 -12.51 -13.62
CA LEU A 799 -14.05 -12.88 -13.29
C LEU A 799 -15.10 -11.99 -13.98
N GLN A 800 -14.85 -10.69 -14.07
CA GLN A 800 -15.78 -9.73 -14.65
C GLN A 800 -16.07 -9.97 -16.16
N ARG A 801 -15.23 -10.74 -16.83
CA ARG A 801 -15.43 -11.11 -18.24
C ARG A 801 -16.45 -12.24 -18.44
N PHE A 802 -16.82 -12.92 -17.36
CA PHE A 802 -17.70 -14.09 -17.39
C PHE A 802 -19.04 -13.87 -16.67
N ILE A 803 -19.14 -12.82 -15.89
CA ILE A 803 -20.36 -12.33 -15.25
C ILE A 803 -20.90 -11.12 -16.02
#